data_15178c7f7301c32a1dd64d1f5484cd0f
#
_entry.id   15178c7f7301c32a1dd64d1f5484cd0f
#
_cell.length_a   1.000
_cell.length_b   1.000
_cell.length_c   1.000
_cell.angle_alpha   90.00
_cell.angle_beta   90.00
_cell.angle_gamma   90.00
#
_symmetry.space_group_name_H-M   'P 1'
#
loop_
_entity.id
_entity.type
_entity.pdbx_description
1 polymer ?
#
loop_
_entity_poly.entity_id
_entity_poly.type
_entity_poly.pdbx_seq_one_letter_code
_entity_poly.pdbx_strand_id
1 'polypeptide(L)'
;MDKLFLLDAYALIYRAYYAFIKNPRINSKGMNTSAVMGFVNTLNEILTKEQPTHIGVAFDHGKTFRDEAFPAYKAQREATPEDIRASVPIIKDIITAMHIPVLQVDGFEADDVIGTLATKAGEAGVQTYMLTPDKDYGQLVRDNVFIFRPRHGGGYETMGPKEVCEKYELHSPTQVIDLLALMGDSADNFPGCPGVGPKTATKLIAEFGSIDSILENSAKIKGKLREKVEGAVDDIRMSKFLATIRTDVPVDLDLDALKLQEPDTARLAEIFTELEFKSLLDKFVKKPQQPQKSVNLQLDLFAENPTEDAVGAEFSSYESLKTTSHDYQLIETEEDARRICEKFTSSKILVLDTETTSTNAIDAELVGLSFAIEEGKAFYVAIPNERKKAERIVNIFKPLYESTEILKIGQNIKYVMEVLLNYGVRLAAPMFDTMIAHYVLQPEQKHNMDTLAETLLHYQTIHIDELIGPKGKSQRNMRDLPPSAVCDYAAEDADVTLRLYNVLKPRLKEADVEDLFYNIEMPLVPVLAEMEMNGVRLDTGALAETSKVLTERMQQIEQSIYELAGHEFNIASPKQVGEVLFGEMKIVEKPKKTKTGQYVTSEEVLQQLRSKAPIVDHILEHRGLKKLLGTYVDALPKLINPRTGHIHTSFNQAVTATGRLSSSDPNLQNIPVRGEDGKEIRKCFIPEPGQLFFSADYSQIELRVMAHLSGDKNMIEAFREGYDIHAATAARIYKEDIEAVSRDQRTKAKRANFGIIYGITVFGLAERLDISRDEAKQLIDGYFSTFPGVHEYMEKAKQLARDHGYAETFFHRRRYLPDITSHNATVRNFAERNAINAPIQGSAADIIKIAMVRIYERFRREGIRSKMILQVHDELNFSVLPEEKELVEKIVIEEMQNAYPLQVPLVADSGWGENWLEAH
;
A
#
# COMPACT_ATOMS: atom_id res chain seq x y z
N MET A 1 -18.80 -15.44 35.88
CA MET A 1 -19.54 -14.17 35.84
C MET A 1 -19.94 -13.94 34.42
N ASP A 2 -21.20 -13.66 34.16
CA ASP A 2 -21.65 -13.40 32.81
C ASP A 2 -21.04 -12.08 32.30
N LYS A 3 -20.52 -12.12 31.05
CA LYS A 3 -19.82 -11.03 30.41
C LYS A 3 -20.53 -10.69 29.09
N LEU A 4 -21.24 -9.55 29.06
CA LEU A 4 -21.99 -9.08 27.91
C LEU A 4 -21.19 -8.04 27.12
N PHE A 5 -21.04 -8.22 25.79
CA PHE A 5 -20.54 -7.21 24.87
C PHE A 5 -21.67 -6.68 24.00
N LEU A 6 -21.84 -5.36 23.98
CA LEU A 6 -22.75 -4.64 23.10
C LEU A 6 -21.93 -3.77 22.14
N LEU A 7 -22.04 -4.03 20.85
CA LEU A 7 -21.23 -3.42 19.81
C LEU A 7 -22.03 -2.35 19.05
N ASP A 8 -21.45 -1.17 18.92
CA ASP A 8 -21.94 -0.11 18.03
C ASP A 8 -21.45 -0.39 16.60
N ALA A 9 -22.35 -0.86 15.74
CA ALA A 9 -22.00 -1.32 14.42
C ALA A 9 -21.43 -0.21 13.53
N TYR A 10 -22.14 0.91 13.40
CA TYR A 10 -21.71 1.97 12.51
C TYR A 10 -20.39 2.61 12.94
N ALA A 11 -20.20 2.84 14.23
CA ALA A 11 -18.94 3.38 14.75
C ALA A 11 -17.73 2.47 14.40
N LEU A 12 -17.91 1.14 14.45
CA LEU A 12 -16.89 0.16 14.09
C LEU A 12 -16.70 0.04 12.57
N ILE A 13 -17.78 0.05 11.78
CA ILE A 13 -17.76 0.01 10.31
C ILE A 13 -17.04 1.22 9.75
N TYR A 14 -17.40 2.43 10.18
CA TYR A 14 -16.72 3.65 9.76
C TYR A 14 -15.23 3.65 10.14
N ARG A 15 -14.92 3.23 11.37
CA ARG A 15 -13.52 3.09 11.81
C ARG A 15 -12.74 2.13 10.90
N ALA A 16 -13.31 0.99 10.56
CA ALA A 16 -12.70 0.00 9.68
C ALA A 16 -12.49 0.57 8.27
N TYR A 17 -13.50 1.18 7.68
CA TYR A 17 -13.43 1.81 6.37
C TYR A 17 -12.32 2.86 6.28
N TYR A 18 -12.28 3.81 7.22
CA TYR A 18 -11.28 4.87 7.22
C TYR A 18 -9.86 4.37 7.56
N ALA A 19 -9.71 3.25 8.25
CA ALA A 19 -8.39 2.65 8.49
C ALA A 19 -7.73 2.19 7.19
N PHE A 20 -8.52 1.76 6.21
CA PHE A 20 -8.04 1.27 4.91
C PHE A 20 -8.18 2.28 3.77
N ILE A 21 -8.62 3.52 4.03
CA ILE A 21 -8.93 4.50 2.97
C ILE A 21 -7.77 4.80 2.02
N LYS A 22 -6.52 4.67 2.49
CA LYS A 22 -5.32 4.87 1.67
C LYS A 22 -4.88 3.62 0.89
N ASN A 23 -5.36 2.46 1.31
CA ASN A 23 -5.04 1.17 0.68
C ASN A 23 -6.25 0.23 0.84
N PRO A 24 -7.33 0.47 0.09
CA PRO A 24 -8.56 -0.29 0.21
C PRO A 24 -8.37 -1.76 -0.20
N ARG A 25 -9.11 -2.64 0.45
CA ARG A 25 -9.16 -4.07 0.13
C ARG A 25 -10.25 -4.30 -0.89
N ILE A 26 -9.86 -4.46 -2.14
CA ILE A 26 -10.79 -4.69 -3.25
C ILE A 26 -10.68 -6.15 -3.66
N ASN A 27 -11.82 -6.86 -3.73
CA ASN A 27 -11.85 -8.24 -4.20
C ASN A 27 -11.83 -8.32 -5.74
N SER A 28 -11.74 -9.53 -6.31
CA SER A 28 -11.67 -9.73 -7.76
C SER A 28 -12.90 -9.23 -8.53
N LYS A 29 -14.04 -9.05 -7.83
CA LYS A 29 -15.29 -8.50 -8.39
C LYS A 29 -15.33 -6.95 -8.34
N GLY A 30 -14.24 -6.29 -7.89
CA GLY A 30 -14.15 -4.85 -7.79
C GLY A 30 -14.83 -4.24 -6.55
N MET A 31 -15.30 -5.05 -5.61
CA MET A 31 -15.96 -4.60 -4.39
C MET A 31 -14.93 -4.21 -3.33
N ASN A 32 -15.09 -3.04 -2.72
CA ASN A 32 -14.30 -2.62 -1.57
C ASN A 32 -14.78 -3.36 -0.30
N THR A 33 -14.00 -4.34 0.14
CA THR A 33 -14.31 -5.19 1.28
C THR A 33 -13.68 -4.72 2.61
N SER A 34 -13.04 -3.55 2.61
CA SER A 34 -12.28 -3.02 3.76
C SER A 34 -13.12 -2.89 5.03
N ALA A 35 -14.33 -2.37 4.92
CA ALA A 35 -15.23 -2.17 6.04
C ALA A 35 -15.66 -3.52 6.64
N VAL A 36 -16.01 -4.48 5.79
CA VAL A 36 -16.41 -5.84 6.23
C VAL A 36 -15.23 -6.53 6.90
N MET A 37 -14.06 -6.54 6.28
CA MET A 37 -12.85 -7.18 6.82
C MET A 37 -12.47 -6.59 8.18
N GLY A 38 -12.43 -5.27 8.31
CA GLY A 38 -12.05 -4.62 9.55
C GLY A 38 -13.07 -4.84 10.68
N PHE A 39 -14.37 -4.85 10.36
CA PHE A 39 -15.42 -5.16 11.32
C PHE A 39 -15.31 -6.60 11.82
N VAL A 40 -15.20 -7.58 10.92
CA VAL A 40 -15.10 -9.02 11.27
C VAL A 40 -13.82 -9.31 12.04
N ASN A 41 -12.69 -8.69 11.70
CA ASN A 41 -11.46 -8.82 12.48
C ASN A 41 -11.63 -8.27 13.91
N THR A 42 -12.31 -7.14 14.07
CA THR A 42 -12.64 -6.59 15.42
C THR A 42 -13.51 -7.57 16.19
N LEU A 43 -14.54 -8.11 15.55
CA LEU A 43 -15.44 -9.10 16.17
C LEU A 43 -14.67 -10.36 16.57
N ASN A 44 -13.84 -10.92 15.69
CA ASN A 44 -12.99 -12.07 16.00
C ASN A 44 -12.03 -11.80 17.16
N GLU A 45 -11.46 -10.61 17.23
CA GLU A 45 -10.58 -10.22 18.34
C GLU A 45 -11.33 -10.21 19.68
N ILE A 46 -12.55 -9.68 19.71
CA ILE A 46 -13.42 -9.72 20.92
C ILE A 46 -13.73 -11.16 21.32
N LEU A 47 -14.16 -11.98 20.36
CA LEU A 47 -14.54 -13.38 20.65
C LEU A 47 -13.36 -14.20 21.17
N THR A 48 -12.16 -13.99 20.64
CA THR A 48 -10.99 -14.78 20.99
C THR A 48 -10.27 -14.30 22.24
N LYS A 49 -10.11 -12.98 22.42
CA LYS A 49 -9.35 -12.41 23.54
C LYS A 49 -10.20 -12.14 24.77
N GLU A 50 -11.40 -11.60 24.57
CA GLU A 50 -12.27 -11.20 25.67
C GLU A 50 -13.22 -12.32 26.11
N GLN A 51 -13.48 -13.31 25.25
CA GLN A 51 -14.30 -14.49 25.52
C GLN A 51 -15.64 -14.13 26.17
N PRO A 52 -16.49 -13.31 25.51
CA PRO A 52 -17.81 -12.95 26.06
C PRO A 52 -18.70 -14.17 26.21
N THR A 53 -19.55 -14.16 27.23
CA THR A 53 -20.63 -15.16 27.38
C THR A 53 -21.87 -14.76 26.59
N HIS A 54 -22.07 -13.44 26.44
CA HIS A 54 -23.21 -12.83 25.74
C HIS A 54 -22.71 -11.71 24.82
N ILE A 55 -23.34 -11.55 23.66
CA ILE A 55 -22.95 -10.54 22.66
C ILE A 55 -24.16 -10.09 21.84
N GLY A 56 -24.19 -8.79 21.48
CA GLY A 56 -25.18 -8.23 20.57
C GLY A 56 -24.58 -7.07 19.77
N VAL A 57 -25.08 -6.83 18.56
CA VAL A 57 -24.58 -5.76 17.66
C VAL A 57 -25.75 -4.84 17.31
N ALA A 58 -25.64 -3.56 17.70
CA ALA A 58 -26.69 -2.57 17.47
C ALA A 58 -26.42 -1.76 16.19
N PHE A 59 -27.49 -1.51 15.43
CA PHE A 59 -27.50 -0.71 14.21
C PHE A 59 -28.52 0.42 14.31
N ASP A 60 -28.17 1.59 13.78
CA ASP A 60 -29.15 2.65 13.56
C ASP A 60 -30.20 2.21 12.51
N HIS A 61 -31.46 2.59 12.73
CA HIS A 61 -32.53 2.25 11.82
C HIS A 61 -33.52 3.41 11.64
N GLY A 62 -33.57 3.94 10.42
CA GLY A 62 -34.54 4.94 10.02
C GLY A 62 -34.32 6.34 10.64
N LYS A 63 -35.39 7.14 10.67
CA LYS A 63 -35.41 8.44 11.34
C LYS A 63 -35.70 8.26 12.84
N THR A 64 -35.06 9.08 13.63
CA THR A 64 -35.13 9.00 15.10
C THR A 64 -35.93 10.14 15.68
N PHE A 65 -36.31 10.04 16.98
CA PHE A 65 -36.97 11.11 17.70
C PHE A 65 -36.15 12.41 17.77
N ARG A 66 -34.82 12.32 17.64
CA ARG A 66 -33.90 13.49 17.57
C ARG A 66 -34.06 14.24 16.28
N ASP A 67 -34.20 13.54 15.17
CA ASP A 67 -34.44 14.14 13.83
C ASP A 67 -35.80 14.89 13.80
N GLU A 68 -36.81 14.38 14.51
CA GLU A 68 -38.12 15.00 14.63
C GLU A 68 -38.08 16.25 15.52
N ALA A 69 -37.38 16.18 16.67
CA ALA A 69 -37.28 17.27 17.62
C ALA A 69 -36.36 18.41 17.11
N PHE A 70 -35.31 18.09 16.36
CA PHE A 70 -34.35 19.07 15.83
C PHE A 70 -33.91 18.71 14.44
N PRO A 71 -34.59 19.21 13.37
CA PRO A 71 -34.30 18.87 11.97
C PRO A 71 -32.88 19.19 11.50
N ALA A 72 -32.14 20.03 12.24
CA ALA A 72 -30.74 20.33 11.96
C ALA A 72 -29.78 19.28 12.56
N TYR A 73 -30.28 18.33 13.37
CA TYR A 73 -29.49 17.28 13.96
C TYR A 73 -28.80 16.42 12.89
N LYS A 74 -27.51 16.24 13.00
CA LYS A 74 -26.68 15.50 12.01
C LYS A 74 -26.79 15.98 10.55
N ALA A 75 -27.47 17.11 10.25
CA ALA A 75 -27.70 17.60 8.90
C ALA A 75 -26.41 17.98 8.14
N GLN A 76 -25.29 18.19 8.85
CA GLN A 76 -23.99 18.48 8.25
C GLN A 76 -23.16 17.21 7.96
N ARG A 77 -23.63 16.02 8.37
CA ARG A 77 -22.95 14.76 8.05
C ARG A 77 -23.02 14.49 6.56
N GLU A 78 -21.89 14.19 5.97
CA GLU A 78 -21.83 13.72 4.58
C GLU A 78 -22.66 12.44 4.42
N ALA A 79 -23.23 12.24 3.23
CA ALA A 79 -23.94 10.99 2.94
C ALA A 79 -23.02 9.78 3.18
N THR A 80 -23.58 8.73 3.78
CA THR A 80 -22.84 7.49 4.01
C THR A 80 -22.19 6.99 2.73
N PRO A 81 -20.87 6.76 2.72
CA PRO A 81 -20.16 6.25 1.55
C PRO A 81 -20.84 5.00 0.97
N GLU A 82 -20.85 4.90 -0.36
CA GLU A 82 -21.51 3.80 -1.06
C GLU A 82 -20.95 2.44 -0.64
N ASP A 83 -19.64 2.34 -0.49
CA ASP A 83 -18.96 1.13 0.01
C ASP A 83 -19.44 0.71 1.40
N ILE A 84 -19.69 1.67 2.29
CA ILE A 84 -20.25 1.37 3.62
C ILE A 84 -21.68 0.86 3.46
N ARG A 85 -22.51 1.52 2.62
CA ARG A 85 -23.88 1.07 2.38
C ARG A 85 -23.94 -0.35 1.78
N ALA A 86 -23.02 -0.67 0.87
CA ALA A 86 -22.89 -2.01 0.30
C ALA A 86 -22.38 -3.03 1.33
N SER A 87 -21.53 -2.61 2.29
CA SER A 87 -20.98 -3.50 3.33
C SER A 87 -21.96 -3.85 4.43
N VAL A 88 -22.92 -2.98 4.76
CA VAL A 88 -23.84 -3.18 5.91
C VAL A 88 -24.70 -4.46 5.76
N PRO A 89 -25.35 -4.77 4.62
CA PRO A 89 -26.09 -6.04 4.45
C PRO A 89 -25.21 -7.25 4.66
N ILE A 90 -23.99 -7.24 4.13
CA ILE A 90 -23.03 -8.35 4.24
C ILE A 90 -22.60 -8.55 5.70
N ILE A 91 -22.31 -7.45 6.40
CA ILE A 91 -21.97 -7.51 7.83
C ILE A 91 -23.13 -8.09 8.64
N LYS A 92 -24.37 -7.70 8.35
CA LYS A 92 -25.58 -8.28 9.01
C LYS A 92 -25.72 -9.77 8.73
N ASP A 93 -25.43 -10.20 7.50
CA ASP A 93 -25.47 -11.61 7.11
C ASP A 93 -24.42 -12.44 7.87
N ILE A 94 -23.18 -11.90 7.99
CA ILE A 94 -22.12 -12.53 8.80
C ILE A 94 -22.51 -12.62 10.28
N ILE A 95 -23.03 -11.55 10.87
CA ILE A 95 -23.46 -11.52 12.26
C ILE A 95 -24.57 -12.54 12.50
N THR A 96 -25.54 -12.62 11.58
CA THR A 96 -26.64 -13.60 11.63
C THR A 96 -26.11 -15.03 11.52
N ALA A 97 -25.17 -15.29 10.62
CA ALA A 97 -24.51 -16.60 10.50
C ALA A 97 -23.67 -16.96 11.74
N MET A 98 -23.22 -15.96 12.51
CA MET A 98 -22.56 -16.18 13.79
C MET A 98 -23.55 -16.37 14.96
N HIS A 99 -24.84 -16.41 14.70
CA HIS A 99 -25.92 -16.45 15.68
C HIS A 99 -25.86 -15.30 16.71
N ILE A 100 -25.32 -14.14 16.29
CA ILE A 100 -25.25 -12.93 17.10
C ILE A 100 -26.49 -12.07 16.78
N PRO A 101 -27.28 -11.64 17.79
CA PRO A 101 -28.44 -10.81 17.56
C PRO A 101 -28.08 -9.44 16.95
N VAL A 102 -28.80 -9.07 15.87
CA VAL A 102 -28.81 -7.72 15.30
C VAL A 102 -29.88 -6.92 16.07
N LEU A 103 -29.42 -5.92 16.82
CA LEU A 103 -30.26 -5.09 17.68
C LEU A 103 -30.60 -3.78 16.96
N GLN A 104 -31.90 -3.55 16.72
CA GLN A 104 -32.38 -2.30 16.12
C GLN A 104 -33.83 -2.05 16.53
N VAL A 105 -34.15 -0.80 16.77
CA VAL A 105 -35.52 -0.37 17.17
C VAL A 105 -35.89 0.88 16.39
N ASP A 106 -37.04 0.87 15.73
CA ASP A 106 -37.52 2.02 14.95
C ASP A 106 -37.67 3.27 15.84
N GLY A 107 -37.20 4.40 15.34
CA GLY A 107 -37.28 5.68 16.03
C GLY A 107 -36.16 5.95 17.04
N PHE A 108 -35.23 5.01 17.25
CA PHE A 108 -34.10 5.13 18.18
C PHE A 108 -32.79 4.87 17.51
N GLU A 109 -31.71 5.48 18.00
CA GLU A 109 -30.35 5.25 17.56
C GLU A 109 -29.73 4.01 18.23
N ALA A 110 -28.65 3.48 17.66
CA ALA A 110 -27.93 2.33 18.22
C ALA A 110 -27.44 2.59 19.66
N ASP A 111 -27.06 3.84 19.97
CA ASP A 111 -26.63 4.24 21.30
C ASP A 111 -27.74 4.18 22.33
N ASP A 112 -29.00 4.52 21.97
CA ASP A 112 -30.16 4.39 22.84
C ASP A 112 -30.48 2.91 23.13
N VAL A 113 -30.40 2.06 22.11
CA VAL A 113 -30.62 0.61 22.27
C VAL A 113 -29.54 0.00 23.18
N ILE A 114 -28.27 0.31 22.92
CA ILE A 114 -27.15 -0.14 23.76
C ILE A 114 -27.27 0.42 25.18
N GLY A 115 -27.59 1.70 25.31
CA GLY A 115 -27.77 2.35 26.62
C GLY A 115 -28.85 1.71 27.46
N THR A 116 -29.97 1.35 26.83
CA THR A 116 -31.07 0.66 27.51
C THR A 116 -30.68 -0.75 27.94
N LEU A 117 -30.09 -1.54 27.03
CA LEU A 117 -29.69 -2.92 27.36
C LEU A 117 -28.55 -2.96 28.37
N ALA A 118 -27.56 -2.06 28.25
CA ALA A 118 -26.46 -1.97 29.21
C ALA A 118 -26.94 -1.57 30.61
N THR A 119 -27.93 -0.69 30.68
CA THR A 119 -28.56 -0.30 31.95
C THR A 119 -29.27 -1.48 32.56
N LYS A 120 -30.15 -2.15 31.83
CA LYS A 120 -30.91 -3.33 32.31
C LYS A 120 -29.96 -4.48 32.70
N ALA A 121 -28.92 -4.74 31.92
CA ALA A 121 -27.92 -5.78 32.21
C ALA A 121 -27.10 -5.44 33.45
N GLY A 122 -26.71 -4.16 33.63
CA GLY A 122 -26.06 -3.70 34.84
C GLY A 122 -26.91 -3.86 36.09
N GLU A 123 -28.18 -3.55 36.02
CA GLU A 123 -29.15 -3.76 37.11
C GLU A 123 -29.35 -5.25 37.41
N ALA A 124 -29.25 -6.12 36.41
CA ALA A 124 -29.29 -7.56 36.59
C ALA A 124 -27.95 -8.16 37.10
N GLY A 125 -26.94 -7.32 37.35
CA GLY A 125 -25.64 -7.75 37.87
C GLY A 125 -24.70 -8.37 36.81
N VAL A 126 -25.00 -8.22 35.52
CA VAL A 126 -24.17 -8.70 34.41
C VAL A 126 -23.05 -7.68 34.13
N GLN A 127 -21.83 -8.18 34.00
CA GLN A 127 -20.68 -7.35 33.62
C GLN A 127 -20.78 -6.98 32.13
N THR A 128 -21.03 -5.71 31.82
CA THR A 128 -21.40 -5.23 30.49
C THR A 128 -20.32 -4.31 29.91
N TYR A 129 -19.94 -4.58 28.69
CA TYR A 129 -18.95 -3.81 27.93
C TYR A 129 -19.58 -3.24 26.67
N MET A 130 -19.59 -1.91 26.53
CA MET A 130 -20.06 -1.18 25.36
C MET A 130 -18.86 -0.93 24.44
N LEU A 131 -18.78 -1.64 23.34
CA LEU A 131 -17.69 -1.51 22.36
C LEU A 131 -18.00 -0.36 21.39
N THR A 132 -17.44 0.79 21.65
CA THR A 132 -17.58 2.01 20.83
C THR A 132 -16.40 2.96 21.04
N PRO A 133 -15.98 3.72 20.02
CA PRO A 133 -15.05 4.84 20.16
C PRO A 133 -15.75 6.11 20.69
N ASP A 134 -17.08 6.15 20.75
CA ASP A 134 -17.84 7.34 21.05
C ASP A 134 -17.72 7.75 22.54
N LYS A 135 -17.52 9.06 22.75
CA LYS A 135 -17.35 9.66 24.08
C LYS A 135 -18.68 9.77 24.83
N ASP A 136 -19.80 9.81 24.13
CA ASP A 136 -21.13 10.08 24.67
C ASP A 136 -21.62 8.93 25.55
N TYR A 137 -21.14 7.72 25.30
CA TYR A 137 -21.38 6.55 26.16
C TYR A 137 -20.80 6.69 27.58
N GLY A 138 -19.94 7.70 27.81
CA GLY A 138 -19.45 8.00 29.16
C GLY A 138 -20.54 8.24 30.19
N GLN A 139 -21.70 8.73 29.76
CA GLN A 139 -22.86 8.97 30.65
C GLN A 139 -23.51 7.68 31.21
N LEU A 140 -23.27 6.54 30.56
CA LEU A 140 -23.89 5.24 30.91
C LEU A 140 -23.03 4.40 31.85
N VAL A 141 -21.75 4.78 32.03
CA VAL A 141 -20.78 4.00 32.81
C VAL A 141 -21.16 3.95 34.31
N ARG A 142 -21.09 2.75 34.89
CA ARG A 142 -21.32 2.45 36.31
C ARG A 142 -20.47 1.25 36.75
N ASP A 143 -20.56 0.80 37.99
CA ASP A 143 -19.65 -0.19 38.60
C ASP A 143 -19.47 -1.50 37.79
N ASN A 144 -20.49 -1.92 37.05
CA ASN A 144 -20.47 -3.13 36.22
C ASN A 144 -20.82 -2.87 34.74
N VAL A 145 -20.83 -1.60 34.32
CA VAL A 145 -21.04 -1.18 32.92
C VAL A 145 -19.86 -0.32 32.48
N PHE A 146 -19.13 -0.76 31.48
CA PHE A 146 -17.88 -0.18 31.04
C PHE A 146 -17.94 0.20 29.57
N ILE A 147 -17.20 1.25 29.19
CA ILE A 147 -16.83 1.47 27.77
C ILE A 147 -15.61 0.60 27.47
N PHE A 148 -15.69 -0.16 26.39
CA PHE A 148 -14.55 -0.89 25.80
C PHE A 148 -14.13 -0.18 24.53
N ARG A 149 -13.05 0.62 24.61
CA ARG A 149 -12.69 1.58 23.57
C ARG A 149 -11.47 1.12 22.78
N PRO A 150 -11.54 1.08 21.43
CA PRO A 150 -10.36 0.81 20.61
C PRO A 150 -9.30 1.92 20.72
N ARG A 151 -8.03 1.55 20.93
CA ARG A 151 -6.90 2.49 20.98
C ARG A 151 -6.33 2.77 19.60
N HIS A 152 -5.72 3.96 19.44
CA HIS A 152 -4.83 4.24 18.31
C HIS A 152 -3.53 3.45 18.49
N GLY A 153 -3.16 2.66 17.45
CA GLY A 153 -1.95 1.81 17.52
C GLY A 153 -2.23 0.36 17.94
N GLY A 154 -3.50 0.00 18.14
CA GLY A 154 -3.96 -1.36 18.45
C GLY A 154 -4.30 -1.59 19.92
N GLY A 155 -5.12 -2.64 20.15
CA GLY A 155 -5.65 -2.98 21.48
C GLY A 155 -6.82 -2.10 21.92
N TYR A 156 -7.27 -2.32 23.16
CA TYR A 156 -8.43 -1.67 23.75
C TYR A 156 -8.10 -1.07 25.12
N GLU A 157 -8.92 -0.11 25.56
CA GLU A 157 -8.94 0.39 26.93
C GLU A 157 -10.34 0.18 27.52
N THR A 158 -10.39 -0.28 28.75
CA THR A 158 -11.64 -0.35 29.52
C THR A 158 -11.77 0.92 30.35
N MET A 159 -12.90 1.60 30.23
CA MET A 159 -13.18 2.82 30.99
C MET A 159 -14.38 2.60 31.92
N GLY A 160 -14.11 2.57 33.19
CA GLY A 160 -15.10 2.57 34.27
C GLY A 160 -15.43 3.98 34.77
N PRO A 161 -16.22 4.09 35.86
CA PRO A 161 -16.61 5.38 36.42
C PRO A 161 -15.43 6.29 36.75
N LYS A 162 -14.37 5.71 37.31
CA LYS A 162 -13.15 6.44 37.69
C LYS A 162 -12.43 7.01 36.49
N GLU A 163 -12.19 6.20 35.47
CA GLU A 163 -11.49 6.60 34.26
C GLU A 163 -12.27 7.68 33.48
N VAL A 164 -13.61 7.60 33.44
CA VAL A 164 -14.48 8.61 32.81
C VAL A 164 -14.40 9.92 33.59
N CYS A 165 -14.53 9.88 34.91
CA CYS A 165 -14.45 11.08 35.75
C CYS A 165 -13.07 11.74 35.67
N GLU A 166 -11.98 10.98 35.73
CA GLU A 166 -10.62 11.50 35.63
C GLU A 166 -10.37 12.13 34.23
N LYS A 167 -10.83 11.48 33.18
CA LYS A 167 -10.62 11.93 31.78
C LYS A 167 -11.31 13.25 31.46
N TYR A 168 -12.50 13.42 31.96
CA TYR A 168 -13.33 14.62 31.70
C TYR A 168 -13.37 15.61 32.86
N GLU A 169 -12.60 15.38 33.92
CA GLU A 169 -12.54 16.21 35.14
C GLU A 169 -13.94 16.40 35.77
N LEU A 170 -14.71 15.32 35.90
CA LEU A 170 -16.09 15.31 36.41
C LEU A 170 -16.17 14.58 37.75
N HIS A 171 -17.25 14.79 38.50
CA HIS A 171 -17.50 14.11 39.78
C HIS A 171 -18.36 12.83 39.59
N SER A 172 -19.12 12.76 38.50
CA SER A 172 -19.98 11.61 38.17
C SER A 172 -19.99 11.38 36.66
N PRO A 173 -20.04 10.13 36.19
CA PRO A 173 -20.18 9.81 34.76
C PRO A 173 -21.40 10.46 34.09
N THR A 174 -22.53 10.59 34.82
CA THR A 174 -23.75 11.22 34.31
C THR A 174 -23.56 12.70 33.92
N GLN A 175 -22.57 13.38 34.50
CA GLN A 175 -22.25 14.77 34.15
C GLN A 175 -21.64 14.91 32.74
N VAL A 176 -21.36 13.81 32.06
CA VAL A 176 -20.99 13.82 30.60
C VAL A 176 -22.14 14.45 29.79
N ILE A 177 -23.40 14.23 30.16
CA ILE A 177 -24.55 14.87 29.51
C ILE A 177 -24.48 16.40 29.66
N ASP A 178 -24.22 16.89 30.87
CA ASP A 178 -24.13 18.33 31.14
C ASP A 178 -22.90 18.96 30.42
N LEU A 179 -21.80 18.21 30.36
CA LEU A 179 -20.61 18.64 29.65
C LEU A 179 -20.88 18.84 28.13
N LEU A 180 -21.50 17.83 27.51
CA LEU A 180 -21.85 17.86 26.08
C LEU A 180 -22.90 18.96 25.79
N ALA A 181 -23.89 19.09 26.63
CA ALA A 181 -24.93 20.09 26.47
C ALA A 181 -24.39 21.53 26.57
N LEU A 182 -23.39 21.80 27.41
CA LEU A 182 -22.73 23.10 27.47
C LEU A 182 -21.78 23.36 26.28
N MET A 183 -21.05 22.33 25.86
CA MET A 183 -20.08 22.49 24.78
C MET A 183 -20.71 22.52 23.41
N GLY A 184 -21.86 21.86 23.23
CA GLY A 184 -22.36 21.48 21.93
C GLY A 184 -21.52 20.38 21.27
N ASP A 185 -21.98 19.90 20.14
CA ASP A 185 -21.22 18.99 19.28
C ASP A 185 -21.35 19.37 17.80
N SER A 186 -20.22 19.67 17.19
CA SER A 186 -20.17 20.04 15.78
C SER A 186 -20.37 18.83 14.85
N ALA A 187 -20.08 17.61 15.31
CA ALA A 187 -20.26 16.40 14.53
C ALA A 187 -21.74 16.03 14.41
N ASP A 188 -22.50 16.26 15.50
CA ASP A 188 -23.93 16.00 15.57
C ASP A 188 -24.78 17.26 15.38
N ASN A 189 -24.11 18.39 15.19
CA ASN A 189 -24.71 19.68 14.87
C ASN A 189 -25.72 20.18 15.90
N PHE A 190 -25.41 20.05 17.17
CA PHE A 190 -26.19 20.71 18.22
C PHE A 190 -25.41 21.84 18.90
N PRO A 191 -26.12 22.96 19.28
CA PRO A 191 -25.48 24.27 19.42
C PRO A 191 -24.63 24.44 20.68
N GLY A 192 -25.03 23.87 21.81
CA GLY A 192 -24.41 24.14 23.10
C GLY A 192 -24.53 25.62 23.53
N CYS A 193 -23.67 26.05 24.45
CA CYS A 193 -23.54 27.46 24.85
C CYS A 193 -22.44 28.14 24.00
N PRO A 194 -22.74 29.14 23.15
CA PRO A 194 -21.78 29.77 22.26
C PRO A 194 -20.54 30.32 22.98
N GLY A 195 -19.35 29.76 22.59
CA GLY A 195 -18.05 30.12 23.12
C GLY A 195 -17.76 29.56 24.53
N VAL A 196 -18.46 28.52 24.94
CA VAL A 196 -18.13 27.64 26.08
C VAL A 196 -17.44 26.40 25.55
N GLY A 197 -16.16 26.27 25.84
CA GLY A 197 -15.37 25.07 25.50
C GLY A 197 -15.20 24.14 26.71
N PRO A 198 -14.49 22.99 26.52
CA PRO A 198 -14.36 21.96 27.55
C PRO A 198 -13.96 22.49 28.94
N LYS A 199 -12.88 23.28 29.00
CA LYS A 199 -12.37 23.82 30.27
C LYS A 199 -13.36 24.73 31.01
N THR A 200 -14.18 25.47 30.27
CA THR A 200 -15.20 26.35 30.86
C THR A 200 -16.40 25.56 31.30
N ALA A 201 -16.83 24.60 30.50
CA ALA A 201 -17.92 23.69 30.83
C ALA A 201 -17.61 22.88 32.10
N THR A 202 -16.43 22.27 32.16
CA THR A 202 -15.97 21.50 33.34
C THR A 202 -15.95 22.36 34.61
N LYS A 203 -15.47 23.62 34.53
CA LYS A 203 -15.48 24.55 35.67
C LYS A 203 -16.89 24.87 36.14
N LEU A 204 -17.81 25.11 35.22
CA LEU A 204 -19.21 25.38 35.57
C LEU A 204 -19.85 24.16 36.21
N ILE A 205 -19.61 22.97 35.70
CA ILE A 205 -20.13 21.72 36.29
C ILE A 205 -19.52 21.45 37.67
N ALA A 206 -18.22 21.69 37.83
CA ALA A 206 -17.57 21.53 39.15
C ALA A 206 -18.13 22.50 40.21
N GLU A 207 -18.49 23.73 39.80
CA GLU A 207 -19.01 24.76 40.70
C GLU A 207 -20.53 24.59 41.02
N PHE A 208 -21.32 24.21 40.01
CA PHE A 208 -22.80 24.16 40.13
C PHE A 208 -23.39 22.75 40.10
N GLY A 209 -22.60 21.74 39.68
CA GLY A 209 -23.03 20.33 39.72
C GLY A 209 -23.76 19.86 38.44
N SER A 210 -24.72 20.60 37.92
CA SER A 210 -25.54 20.24 36.77
C SER A 210 -25.98 21.46 35.96
N ILE A 211 -26.40 21.23 34.69
CA ILE A 211 -26.97 22.29 33.85
C ILE A 211 -28.17 22.95 34.50
N ASP A 212 -29.09 22.21 35.09
CA ASP A 212 -30.29 22.75 35.72
C ASP A 212 -29.89 23.72 36.86
N SER A 213 -28.93 23.32 37.68
CA SER A 213 -28.36 24.18 38.73
C SER A 213 -27.58 25.39 38.17
N ILE A 214 -26.87 25.23 37.04
CA ILE A 214 -26.18 26.33 36.36
C ILE A 214 -27.19 27.39 35.88
N LEU A 215 -28.26 26.96 35.24
CA LEU A 215 -29.32 27.83 34.73
C LEU A 215 -30.07 28.55 35.85
N GLU A 216 -30.43 27.85 36.93
CA GLU A 216 -31.11 28.41 38.13
C GLU A 216 -30.22 29.41 38.88
N ASN A 217 -28.90 29.18 38.86
CA ASN A 217 -27.95 30.04 39.57
C ASN A 217 -27.11 30.94 38.61
N SER A 218 -27.58 31.19 37.40
CA SER A 218 -26.88 32.00 36.38
C SER A 218 -26.43 33.37 36.92
N ALA A 219 -27.21 33.96 37.84
CA ALA A 219 -26.87 35.21 38.50
C ALA A 219 -25.54 35.19 39.30
N LYS A 220 -25.07 34.01 39.71
CA LYS A 220 -23.78 33.84 40.42
C LYS A 220 -22.60 33.79 39.47
N ILE A 221 -22.82 33.55 38.16
CA ILE A 221 -21.79 33.52 37.13
C ILE A 221 -21.33 34.95 36.85
N LYS A 222 -19.98 35.16 36.75
CA LYS A 222 -19.43 36.52 36.60
C LYS A 222 -19.15 36.86 35.12
N GLY A 223 -19.37 38.13 34.80
CA GLY A 223 -18.93 38.74 33.54
C GLY A 223 -19.69 38.26 32.30
N LYS A 224 -19.02 38.30 31.15
CA LYS A 224 -19.61 37.92 29.83
C LYS A 224 -20.08 36.47 29.74
N LEU A 225 -19.60 35.59 30.64
CA LEU A 225 -20.03 34.20 30.66
C LEU A 225 -21.48 34.06 31.14
N ARG A 226 -21.91 34.90 32.07
CA ARG A 226 -23.29 34.98 32.49
C ARG A 226 -24.23 35.32 31.34
N GLU A 227 -23.90 36.39 30.59
CA GLU A 227 -24.70 36.84 29.43
C GLU A 227 -24.86 35.75 28.39
N LYS A 228 -23.77 34.97 28.16
CA LYS A 228 -23.79 33.84 27.25
C LYS A 228 -24.67 32.70 27.69
N VAL A 229 -24.61 32.32 28.97
CA VAL A 229 -25.42 31.25 29.54
C VAL A 229 -26.90 31.67 29.56
N GLU A 230 -27.21 32.88 30.01
CA GLU A 230 -28.56 33.39 30.03
C GLU A 230 -29.18 33.61 28.63
N GLY A 231 -28.35 33.95 27.65
CA GLY A 231 -28.76 34.09 26.23
C GLY A 231 -28.92 32.80 25.43
N ALA A 232 -28.39 31.66 25.97
CA ALA A 232 -28.38 30.36 25.31
C ALA A 232 -29.20 29.29 26.03
N VAL A 233 -30.15 29.67 26.87
CA VAL A 233 -30.91 28.70 27.70
C VAL A 233 -31.60 27.63 26.88
N ASP A 234 -32.26 28.02 25.77
CA ASP A 234 -33.00 27.09 24.93
C ASP A 234 -32.07 26.18 24.16
N ASP A 235 -30.93 26.72 23.66
CA ASP A 235 -29.87 25.95 22.96
C ASP A 235 -29.25 24.93 23.92
N ILE A 236 -28.94 25.29 25.15
CA ILE A 236 -28.39 24.40 26.19
C ILE A 236 -29.37 23.28 26.51
N ARG A 237 -30.67 23.60 26.69
CA ARG A 237 -31.71 22.60 26.96
C ARG A 237 -31.90 21.64 25.79
N MET A 238 -31.96 22.18 24.57
CA MET A 238 -32.03 21.35 23.37
C MET A 238 -30.80 20.45 23.25
N SER A 239 -29.61 20.98 23.49
CA SER A 239 -28.37 20.21 23.48
C SER A 239 -28.32 19.12 24.54
N LYS A 240 -28.85 19.39 25.73
CA LYS A 240 -29.04 18.38 26.81
C LYS A 240 -29.95 17.25 26.34
N PHE A 241 -31.09 17.58 25.72
CA PHE A 241 -32.02 16.61 25.17
C PHE A 241 -31.38 15.74 24.11
N LEU A 242 -30.63 16.34 23.13
CA LEU A 242 -30.00 15.65 22.04
C LEU A 242 -28.80 14.77 22.48
N ALA A 243 -28.02 15.25 23.47
CA ALA A 243 -26.86 14.52 24.01
C ALA A 243 -27.24 13.39 24.96
N THR A 244 -28.48 13.36 25.47
CA THR A 244 -28.91 12.33 26.39
C THR A 244 -29.25 11.03 25.69
N ILE A 245 -28.52 9.97 26.00
CA ILE A 245 -28.81 8.62 25.52
C ILE A 245 -30.00 8.07 26.30
N ARG A 246 -31.02 7.63 25.57
CA ARG A 246 -32.22 7.06 26.17
C ARG A 246 -31.93 5.68 26.77
N THR A 247 -32.47 5.39 27.93
CA THR A 247 -32.34 4.10 28.63
C THR A 247 -33.68 3.41 28.87
N ASP A 248 -34.73 3.90 28.21
CA ASP A 248 -36.10 3.45 28.24
C ASP A 248 -36.67 3.04 26.89
N VAL A 249 -35.79 2.67 25.94
CA VAL A 249 -36.19 2.11 24.62
C VAL A 249 -37.03 0.85 24.85
N PRO A 250 -38.11 0.64 24.06
CA PRO A 250 -38.96 -0.54 24.19
C PRO A 250 -38.24 -1.81 23.61
N VAL A 251 -37.19 -2.20 24.29
CA VAL A 251 -36.40 -3.41 24.00
C VAL A 251 -36.22 -4.19 25.32
N ASP A 252 -36.48 -5.48 25.28
CA ASP A 252 -36.29 -6.33 26.46
C ASP A 252 -34.88 -6.90 26.50
N LEU A 253 -34.33 -7.05 27.71
CA LEU A 253 -33.05 -7.73 27.89
C LEU A 253 -33.32 -9.25 27.91
N ASP A 254 -33.12 -9.88 26.78
CA ASP A 254 -33.17 -11.35 26.63
C ASP A 254 -31.74 -11.90 26.64
N LEU A 255 -31.28 -12.33 27.82
CA LEU A 255 -29.93 -12.90 27.97
C LEU A 255 -29.78 -14.24 27.26
N ASP A 256 -30.85 -15.03 27.13
CA ASP A 256 -30.80 -16.29 26.42
C ASP A 256 -30.59 -16.07 24.91
N ALA A 257 -31.26 -15.08 24.33
CA ALA A 257 -31.07 -14.68 22.95
C ALA A 257 -29.67 -14.06 22.69
N LEU A 258 -29.10 -13.35 23.66
CA LEU A 258 -27.78 -12.75 23.58
C LEU A 258 -26.63 -13.73 23.85
N LYS A 259 -26.91 -14.93 24.32
CA LYS A 259 -25.92 -15.94 24.65
C LYS A 259 -25.12 -16.33 23.41
N LEU A 260 -23.79 -16.32 23.52
CA LEU A 260 -22.92 -16.73 22.42
C LEU A 260 -23.16 -18.19 22.05
N GLN A 261 -23.42 -18.44 20.77
CA GLN A 261 -23.73 -19.76 20.22
C GLN A 261 -22.62 -20.15 19.20
N GLU A 262 -22.56 -21.44 18.87
CA GLU A 262 -21.68 -21.89 17.78
C GLU A 262 -22.17 -21.31 16.45
N PRO A 263 -21.27 -20.76 15.62
CA PRO A 263 -21.65 -20.13 14.37
C PRO A 263 -22.07 -21.16 13.31
N ASP A 264 -22.91 -20.73 12.37
CA ASP A 264 -23.14 -21.44 11.10
C ASP A 264 -21.88 -21.33 10.22
N THR A 265 -20.98 -22.29 10.42
CA THR A 265 -19.71 -22.34 9.71
C THR A 265 -19.87 -22.51 8.20
N ALA A 266 -20.97 -23.18 7.75
CA ALA A 266 -21.30 -23.34 6.35
C ALA A 266 -21.61 -22.00 5.68
N ARG A 267 -22.52 -21.25 6.28
CA ARG A 267 -22.89 -19.93 5.75
C ARG A 267 -21.71 -18.94 5.80
N LEU A 268 -20.91 -18.96 6.87
CA LEU A 268 -19.69 -18.16 6.96
C LEU A 268 -18.68 -18.53 5.87
N ALA A 269 -18.52 -19.82 5.56
CA ALA A 269 -17.62 -20.26 4.50
C ALA A 269 -18.04 -19.70 3.13
N GLU A 270 -19.33 -19.74 2.81
CA GLU A 270 -19.87 -19.15 1.59
C GLU A 270 -19.55 -17.65 1.51
N ILE A 271 -19.91 -16.89 2.54
CA ILE A 271 -19.74 -15.43 2.57
C ILE A 271 -18.25 -15.07 2.48
N PHE A 272 -17.38 -15.71 3.27
CA PHE A 272 -15.95 -15.40 3.27
C PHE A 272 -15.25 -15.82 1.98
N THR A 273 -15.73 -16.89 1.33
CA THR A 273 -15.24 -17.28 0.00
C THR A 273 -15.63 -16.23 -1.04
N GLU A 274 -16.89 -15.79 -1.05
CA GLU A 274 -17.35 -14.73 -1.96
C GLU A 274 -16.58 -13.40 -1.78
N LEU A 275 -16.22 -13.07 -0.55
CA LEU A 275 -15.44 -11.88 -0.21
C LEU A 275 -13.93 -12.07 -0.34
N GLU A 276 -13.45 -13.28 -0.60
CA GLU A 276 -12.01 -13.63 -0.69
C GLU A 276 -11.28 -13.45 0.66
N PHE A 277 -11.94 -13.77 1.78
CA PHE A 277 -11.42 -13.60 3.14
C PHE A 277 -10.79 -14.87 3.72
N LYS A 278 -9.71 -15.37 3.10
CA LYS A 278 -9.04 -16.61 3.50
C LYS A 278 -8.68 -16.66 4.99
N SER A 279 -8.03 -15.61 5.50
CA SER A 279 -7.61 -15.62 6.91
C SER A 279 -8.78 -15.69 7.91
N LEU A 280 -9.98 -15.26 7.49
CA LEU A 280 -11.19 -15.38 8.29
C LEU A 280 -11.84 -16.75 8.14
N LEU A 281 -11.78 -17.35 6.95
CA LEU A 281 -12.14 -18.75 6.73
C LEU A 281 -11.35 -19.66 7.69
N ASP A 282 -10.04 -19.52 7.75
CA ASP A 282 -9.19 -20.32 8.64
C ASP A 282 -9.54 -20.14 10.13
N LYS A 283 -9.90 -18.92 10.52
CA LYS A 283 -10.21 -18.58 11.92
C LYS A 283 -11.59 -19.06 12.39
N PHE A 284 -12.60 -18.98 11.53
CA PHE A 284 -13.99 -19.23 11.91
C PHE A 284 -14.50 -20.61 11.45
N VAL A 285 -13.93 -21.17 10.39
CA VAL A 285 -14.45 -22.41 9.79
C VAL A 285 -13.58 -23.62 10.14
N LYS A 286 -12.24 -23.48 10.20
CA LYS A 286 -11.34 -24.57 10.59
C LYS A 286 -11.17 -24.57 12.10
N LYS A 287 -11.60 -25.63 12.79
CA LYS A 287 -11.37 -25.80 14.24
C LYS A 287 -9.86 -25.78 14.53
N PRO A 288 -9.37 -25.04 15.54
CA PRO A 288 -7.99 -25.11 15.95
C PRO A 288 -7.67 -26.55 16.42
N GLN A 289 -6.69 -27.19 15.78
CA GLN A 289 -6.13 -28.42 16.29
C GLN A 289 -5.50 -28.12 17.65
N GLN A 290 -6.04 -28.70 18.71
CA GLN A 290 -5.41 -28.64 20.02
C GLN A 290 -4.01 -29.27 19.93
N PRO A 291 -2.98 -28.71 20.60
CA PRO A 291 -1.66 -29.31 20.61
C PRO A 291 -1.75 -30.68 21.26
N GLN A 292 -1.60 -31.71 20.47
CA GLN A 292 -1.54 -33.10 20.98
C GLN A 292 -0.27 -33.21 21.86
N LYS A 293 -0.51 -33.47 23.15
CA LYS A 293 0.53 -33.99 24.04
C LYS A 293 1.02 -35.32 23.47
N SER A 294 2.33 -35.43 23.33
CA SER A 294 3.03 -36.67 22.95
C SER A 294 2.54 -37.85 23.79
N VAL A 295 1.85 -38.76 23.15
CA VAL A 295 1.60 -40.10 23.71
C VAL A 295 2.32 -41.10 22.81
N ASN A 296 3.18 -41.89 23.45
CA ASN A 296 3.93 -42.99 22.86
C ASN A 296 3.06 -43.90 22.04
N LEU A 297 3.50 -44.19 20.81
CA LEU A 297 2.92 -45.26 19.98
C LEU A 297 3.34 -46.61 20.61
N GLN A 298 2.34 -47.33 21.05
CA GLN A 298 2.38 -48.79 21.08
C GLN A 298 1.21 -49.30 20.24
N LEU A 299 1.57 -50.14 19.27
CA LEU A 299 0.66 -50.77 18.29
C LEU A 299 -0.51 -51.50 18.96
N ASP A 300 -1.70 -51.29 18.44
CA ASP A 300 -2.72 -52.31 18.41
C ASP A 300 -3.35 -52.39 17.02
N LEU A 301 -3.10 -53.53 16.39
CA LEU A 301 -3.70 -54.00 15.14
C LEU A 301 -5.00 -54.68 15.51
N PHE A 302 -6.07 -54.47 14.78
CA PHE A 302 -7.40 -55.12 14.81
C PHE A 302 -8.52 -54.34 15.54
N ALA A 303 -9.29 -53.58 14.74
CA ALA A 303 -10.74 -53.53 14.88
C ALA A 303 -11.41 -53.21 13.53
N GLU A 304 -12.20 -54.18 13.09
CA GLU A 304 -13.06 -54.12 11.91
C GLU A 304 -14.33 -53.30 12.16
N ASN A 305 -14.80 -52.74 11.05
CA ASN A 305 -16.13 -52.32 10.63
C ASN A 305 -16.47 -50.85 10.61
N PRO A 306 -16.81 -50.33 9.42
CA PRO A 306 -17.33 -49.02 9.23
C PRO A 306 -18.85 -48.98 9.43
N THR A 307 -19.38 -48.10 10.21
CA THR A 307 -20.79 -47.68 10.18
C THR A 307 -20.94 -46.47 9.27
N GLU A 308 -21.68 -46.67 8.20
CA GLU A 308 -22.25 -45.65 7.35
C GLU A 308 -23.15 -44.72 8.18
N ASP A 309 -22.79 -43.44 8.22
CA ASP A 309 -23.71 -42.31 8.33
C ASP A 309 -22.86 -41.03 8.17
N ALA A 310 -22.63 -40.63 6.92
CA ALA A 310 -22.18 -39.28 6.58
C ALA A 310 -22.80 -38.89 5.25
N VAL A 311 -24.02 -38.40 5.29
CA VAL A 311 -24.50 -37.49 4.25
C VAL A 311 -23.79 -36.15 4.50
N GLY A 312 -22.60 -36.04 3.92
CA GLY A 312 -21.82 -34.80 3.94
C GLY A 312 -22.42 -33.84 2.92
N ALA A 313 -22.80 -32.67 3.42
CA ALA A 313 -23.00 -31.52 2.57
C ALA A 313 -21.70 -31.21 1.82
N GLU A 314 -21.76 -31.11 0.49
CA GLU A 314 -20.67 -30.67 -0.35
C GLU A 314 -20.35 -29.18 -0.02
N PHE A 315 -19.37 -28.98 0.82
CA PHE A 315 -18.73 -27.69 0.95
C PHE A 315 -17.85 -27.46 -0.28
N SER A 316 -17.95 -26.33 -0.94
CA SER A 316 -16.95 -25.86 -1.91
C SER A 316 -15.64 -25.55 -1.19
N SER A 317 -14.92 -26.58 -0.79
CA SER A 317 -13.53 -26.44 -0.33
C SER A 317 -12.67 -26.16 -1.56
N TYR A 318 -11.71 -25.24 -1.44
CA TYR A 318 -10.65 -25.13 -2.43
C TYR A 318 -10.08 -26.52 -2.71
N GLU A 319 -9.84 -26.81 -3.98
CA GLU A 319 -9.03 -27.95 -4.35
C GLU A 319 -7.63 -27.82 -3.74
N SER A 320 -6.98 -28.91 -3.48
CA SER A 320 -5.62 -28.95 -2.96
C SER A 320 -4.95 -30.23 -3.44
N LEU A 321 -3.66 -30.38 -3.20
CA LEU A 321 -2.96 -31.61 -3.52
C LEU A 321 -3.63 -32.83 -2.92
N LYS A 322 -4.26 -32.72 -1.76
CA LYS A 322 -4.95 -33.82 -1.08
C LYS A 322 -6.28 -34.24 -1.75
N THR A 323 -6.90 -33.35 -2.52
CA THR A 323 -8.20 -33.55 -3.14
C THR A 323 -8.15 -33.74 -4.65
N THR A 324 -7.02 -33.41 -5.29
CA THR A 324 -6.81 -33.56 -6.73
C THR A 324 -5.95 -34.77 -7.07
N SER A 325 -6.30 -35.46 -8.17
CA SER A 325 -5.48 -36.56 -8.69
C SER A 325 -4.22 -36.00 -9.34
N HIS A 326 -3.07 -36.50 -8.95
CA HIS A 326 -1.78 -36.06 -9.47
C HIS A 326 -0.78 -37.23 -9.59
N ASP A 327 0.24 -37.04 -10.45
CA ASP A 327 1.39 -37.92 -10.64
C ASP A 327 2.66 -37.09 -10.57
N TYR A 328 3.20 -36.88 -9.36
CA TYR A 328 4.42 -36.13 -9.11
C TYR A 328 5.58 -37.08 -8.87
N GLN A 329 6.65 -36.92 -9.64
CA GLN A 329 7.76 -37.86 -9.68
C GLN A 329 9.05 -37.22 -9.19
N LEU A 330 9.67 -37.84 -8.18
CA LEU A 330 11.00 -37.49 -7.71
C LEU A 330 12.06 -38.11 -8.60
N ILE A 331 13.00 -37.29 -9.07
CA ILE A 331 14.13 -37.70 -9.91
C ILE A 331 15.43 -37.45 -9.14
N GLU A 332 16.18 -38.51 -8.82
CA GLU A 332 17.41 -38.42 -8.03
C GLU A 332 18.66 -38.86 -8.81
N THR A 333 18.51 -39.48 -9.99
CA THR A 333 19.65 -40.01 -10.77
C THR A 333 19.86 -39.23 -12.06
N GLU A 334 21.11 -39.13 -12.53
CA GLU A 334 21.44 -38.51 -13.82
C GLU A 334 20.79 -39.28 -14.99
N GLU A 335 20.60 -40.60 -14.87
CA GLU A 335 19.98 -41.44 -15.92
C GLU A 335 18.49 -41.11 -16.07
N ASP A 336 17.76 -40.99 -14.96
CA ASP A 336 16.35 -40.59 -14.98
C ASP A 336 16.19 -39.17 -15.46
N ALA A 337 17.11 -38.25 -15.05
CA ALA A 337 17.12 -36.87 -15.54
C ALA A 337 17.28 -36.80 -17.07
N ARG A 338 18.17 -37.63 -17.66
CA ARG A 338 18.31 -37.72 -19.12
C ARG A 338 17.05 -38.25 -19.79
N ARG A 339 16.43 -39.26 -19.23
CA ARG A 339 15.20 -39.87 -19.77
C ARG A 339 14.03 -38.87 -19.80
N ILE A 340 13.86 -38.07 -18.74
CA ILE A 340 12.80 -37.03 -18.74
C ILE A 340 13.16 -35.85 -19.65
N CYS A 341 14.42 -35.46 -19.78
CA CYS A 341 14.88 -34.44 -20.71
C CYS A 341 14.53 -34.83 -22.14
N GLU A 342 14.82 -36.08 -22.55
CA GLU A 342 14.46 -36.60 -23.88
C GLU A 342 12.94 -36.54 -24.11
N LYS A 343 12.12 -36.90 -23.10
CA LYS A 343 10.67 -36.77 -23.18
C LYS A 343 10.22 -35.34 -23.45
N PHE A 344 10.85 -34.36 -22.81
CA PHE A 344 10.46 -32.93 -22.95
C PHE A 344 10.92 -32.31 -24.27
N THR A 345 11.93 -32.85 -24.93
CA THR A 345 12.46 -32.31 -26.20
C THR A 345 11.40 -32.25 -27.31
N SER A 346 10.40 -33.14 -27.29
CA SER A 346 9.30 -33.14 -28.26
C SER A 346 8.10 -32.25 -27.86
N SER A 347 8.13 -31.64 -26.68
CA SER A 347 7.06 -30.77 -26.21
C SER A 347 7.14 -29.38 -26.79
N LYS A 348 5.99 -28.75 -27.04
CA LYS A 348 5.91 -27.34 -27.46
C LYS A 348 5.98 -26.36 -26.27
N ILE A 349 5.65 -26.83 -25.08
CA ILE A 349 5.66 -26.04 -23.85
C ILE A 349 6.44 -26.78 -22.77
N LEU A 350 7.08 -26.05 -21.90
CA LEU A 350 7.76 -26.57 -20.72
C LEU A 350 7.61 -25.57 -19.58
N VAL A 351 6.89 -25.98 -18.54
CA VAL A 351 6.91 -25.22 -17.27
C VAL A 351 8.20 -25.58 -16.56
N LEU A 352 8.80 -24.58 -15.94
CA LEU A 352 10.03 -24.74 -15.17
C LEU A 352 9.99 -23.82 -13.94
N ASP A 353 10.48 -24.37 -12.83
CA ASP A 353 10.72 -23.62 -11.61
C ASP A 353 11.99 -24.12 -10.91
N THR A 354 12.45 -23.42 -9.89
CA THR A 354 13.72 -23.66 -9.20
C THR A 354 13.55 -23.55 -7.69
N GLU A 355 13.90 -24.62 -6.97
CA GLU A 355 14.08 -24.59 -5.53
C GLU A 355 15.51 -24.22 -5.18
N THR A 356 15.67 -23.29 -4.24
CA THR A 356 16.97 -22.68 -3.95
C THR A 356 17.22 -22.48 -2.45
N THR A 357 18.47 -22.17 -2.12
CA THR A 357 18.90 -21.89 -0.75
C THR A 357 18.58 -20.46 -0.28
N SER A 358 18.24 -19.54 -1.19
CA SER A 358 18.06 -18.11 -0.91
C SER A 358 17.11 -17.47 -1.89
N THR A 359 16.39 -16.44 -1.46
CA THR A 359 15.60 -15.57 -2.35
C THR A 359 16.47 -14.53 -3.10
N ASN A 360 17.74 -14.37 -2.72
CA ASN A 360 18.72 -13.58 -3.48
C ASN A 360 19.33 -14.46 -4.56
N ALA A 361 18.96 -14.25 -5.81
CA ALA A 361 19.40 -15.04 -6.96
C ALA A 361 20.94 -15.05 -7.14
N ILE A 362 21.62 -13.95 -6.78
CA ILE A 362 23.09 -13.85 -6.91
C ILE A 362 23.80 -14.94 -6.10
N ASP A 363 23.35 -15.17 -4.86
CA ASP A 363 24.00 -16.11 -3.93
C ASP A 363 23.23 -17.43 -3.81
N ALA A 364 22.12 -17.57 -4.52
CA ALA A 364 21.29 -18.77 -4.45
C ALA A 364 21.97 -19.98 -5.10
N GLU A 365 21.95 -21.09 -4.39
CA GLU A 365 22.31 -22.41 -4.90
C GLU A 365 21.06 -23.23 -5.18
N LEU A 366 21.04 -23.97 -6.27
CA LEU A 366 19.95 -24.87 -6.65
C LEU A 366 19.82 -26.02 -5.68
N VAL A 367 18.63 -26.23 -5.16
CA VAL A 367 18.22 -27.38 -4.37
C VAL A 367 17.46 -28.37 -5.25
N GLY A 368 16.70 -27.87 -6.24
CA GLY A 368 15.97 -28.69 -7.19
C GLY A 368 15.51 -27.92 -8.41
N LEU A 369 15.06 -28.66 -9.40
CA LEU A 369 14.41 -28.17 -10.61
C LEU A 369 13.07 -28.86 -10.73
N SER A 370 12.00 -28.12 -11.01
CA SER A 370 10.70 -28.73 -11.26
C SER A 370 10.19 -28.41 -12.66
N PHE A 371 9.48 -29.39 -13.23
CA PHE A 371 9.01 -29.37 -14.61
C PHE A 371 7.61 -29.90 -14.74
N ALA A 372 6.80 -29.29 -15.62
CA ALA A 372 5.49 -29.82 -16.03
C ALA A 372 5.26 -29.53 -17.51
N ILE A 373 4.56 -30.45 -18.20
CA ILE A 373 4.11 -30.31 -19.60
C ILE A 373 2.63 -30.68 -19.75
N GLU A 374 2.03 -31.27 -18.73
CA GLU A 374 0.62 -31.73 -18.67
C GLU A 374 0.09 -31.49 -17.26
N GLU A 375 -1.12 -30.98 -17.12
CA GLU A 375 -1.75 -30.75 -15.83
C GLU A 375 -1.88 -32.04 -14.99
N GLY A 376 -1.61 -31.93 -13.70
CA GLY A 376 -1.58 -33.04 -12.76
C GLY A 376 -0.36 -33.97 -12.89
N LYS A 377 0.61 -33.64 -13.76
CA LYS A 377 1.86 -34.41 -13.92
C LYS A 377 3.06 -33.49 -13.87
N ALA A 378 3.87 -33.66 -12.86
CA ALA A 378 5.08 -32.86 -12.67
C ALA A 378 6.25 -33.70 -12.18
N PHE A 379 7.46 -33.16 -12.35
CA PHE A 379 8.71 -33.83 -12.04
C PHE A 379 9.58 -32.91 -11.21
N TYR A 380 10.07 -33.40 -10.10
CA TYR A 380 11.05 -32.72 -9.26
C TYR A 380 12.40 -33.40 -9.37
N VAL A 381 13.41 -32.70 -9.86
CA VAL A 381 14.80 -33.17 -10.01
C VAL A 381 15.62 -32.64 -8.84
N ALA A 382 16.02 -33.52 -7.94
CA ALA A 382 16.84 -33.14 -6.78
C ALA A 382 18.27 -32.78 -7.21
N ILE A 383 18.74 -31.62 -6.78
CA ILE A 383 20.09 -31.12 -7.09
C ILE A 383 21.00 -31.30 -5.88
N PRO A 384 22.10 -32.07 -6.01
CA PRO A 384 23.04 -32.31 -4.92
C PRO A 384 23.83 -31.03 -4.54
N ASN A 385 24.27 -30.96 -3.29
CA ASN A 385 25.04 -29.83 -2.78
C ASN A 385 26.42 -29.67 -3.44
N GLU A 386 27.00 -30.75 -3.97
CA GLU A 386 28.29 -30.71 -4.65
C GLU A 386 28.16 -29.96 -5.98
N ARG A 387 28.76 -28.77 -6.11
CA ARG A 387 28.66 -27.87 -7.27
C ARG A 387 28.87 -28.56 -8.60
N LYS A 388 29.92 -29.37 -8.74
CA LYS A 388 30.23 -30.07 -10.00
C LYS A 388 29.13 -31.08 -10.40
N LYS A 389 28.51 -31.74 -9.43
CA LYS A 389 27.40 -32.66 -9.70
C LYS A 389 26.15 -31.87 -10.07
N ALA A 390 25.86 -30.78 -9.38
CA ALA A 390 24.78 -29.86 -9.68
C ALA A 390 24.89 -29.35 -11.13
N GLU A 391 26.06 -28.83 -11.52
CA GLU A 391 26.32 -28.37 -12.89
C GLU A 391 26.10 -29.44 -13.94
N ARG A 392 26.51 -30.72 -13.69
CA ARG A 392 26.24 -31.83 -14.61
C ARG A 392 24.76 -32.07 -14.83
N ILE A 393 23.97 -32.07 -13.74
CA ILE A 393 22.51 -32.28 -13.83
C ILE A 393 21.84 -31.11 -14.55
N VAL A 394 22.17 -29.88 -14.19
CA VAL A 394 21.64 -28.68 -14.86
C VAL A 394 21.95 -28.68 -16.36
N ASN A 395 23.17 -29.08 -16.76
CA ASN A 395 23.57 -29.18 -18.16
C ASN A 395 22.83 -30.29 -18.93
N ILE A 396 22.25 -31.30 -18.31
CA ILE A 396 21.37 -32.26 -18.98
C ILE A 396 20.17 -31.53 -19.61
N PHE A 397 19.60 -30.56 -18.92
CA PHE A 397 18.42 -29.80 -19.34
C PHE A 397 18.75 -28.56 -20.18
N LYS A 398 20.04 -28.22 -20.34
CA LYS A 398 20.50 -27.06 -21.15
C LYS A 398 19.88 -27.00 -22.56
N PRO A 399 19.75 -28.10 -23.33
CA PRO A 399 19.10 -28.06 -24.63
C PRO A 399 17.62 -27.59 -24.58
N LEU A 400 16.90 -27.84 -23.49
CA LEU A 400 15.53 -27.38 -23.31
C LEU A 400 15.49 -25.89 -22.99
N TYR A 401 16.35 -25.44 -22.06
CA TYR A 401 16.43 -24.04 -21.67
C TYR A 401 16.82 -23.10 -22.81
N GLU A 402 17.79 -23.54 -23.64
CA GLU A 402 18.31 -22.77 -24.76
C GLU A 402 17.53 -22.98 -26.07
N SER A 403 16.50 -23.84 -26.08
CA SER A 403 15.65 -24.07 -27.26
C SER A 403 14.84 -22.81 -27.59
N THR A 404 14.81 -22.48 -28.90
CA THR A 404 13.97 -21.41 -29.48
C THR A 404 12.61 -21.93 -29.95
N GLU A 405 12.38 -23.25 -29.90
CA GLU A 405 11.15 -23.92 -30.35
C GLU A 405 10.18 -24.21 -29.20
N ILE A 406 10.70 -24.34 -27.98
CA ILE A 406 9.92 -24.66 -26.77
C ILE A 406 9.58 -23.38 -26.03
N LEU A 407 8.30 -23.15 -25.77
CA LEU A 407 7.84 -22.07 -24.88
C LEU A 407 8.12 -22.44 -23.43
N LYS A 408 9.00 -21.67 -22.78
CA LYS A 408 9.26 -21.79 -21.35
C LYS A 408 8.26 -20.97 -20.55
N ILE A 409 7.62 -21.61 -19.58
CA ILE A 409 6.60 -20.99 -18.72
C ILE A 409 7.11 -21.04 -17.30
N GLY A 410 6.98 -19.92 -16.58
CA GLY A 410 7.37 -19.83 -15.16
C GLY A 410 6.53 -18.81 -14.40
N GLN A 411 6.64 -18.84 -13.08
CA GLN A 411 6.16 -17.81 -12.18
C GLN A 411 7.37 -17.04 -11.65
N ASN A 412 7.49 -15.75 -11.96
CA ASN A 412 8.71 -14.97 -11.71
C ASN A 412 9.95 -15.57 -12.42
N ILE A 413 9.80 -15.79 -13.71
CA ILE A 413 10.81 -16.46 -14.56
C ILE A 413 12.16 -15.73 -14.57
N LYS A 414 12.18 -14.43 -14.27
CA LYS A 414 13.41 -13.64 -14.11
C LYS A 414 14.34 -14.25 -13.06
N TYR A 415 13.79 -14.59 -11.88
CA TYR A 415 14.56 -15.25 -10.82
C TYR A 415 15.16 -16.58 -11.28
N VAL A 416 14.40 -17.39 -11.98
CA VAL A 416 14.87 -18.67 -12.56
C VAL A 416 16.02 -18.42 -13.54
N MET A 417 15.92 -17.39 -14.41
CA MET A 417 16.99 -17.01 -15.33
C MET A 417 18.29 -16.65 -14.60
N GLU A 418 18.20 -15.83 -13.57
CA GLU A 418 19.34 -15.38 -12.77
C GLU A 418 20.03 -16.55 -12.06
N VAL A 419 19.26 -17.45 -11.46
CA VAL A 419 19.80 -18.66 -10.82
C VAL A 419 20.49 -19.56 -11.83
N LEU A 420 19.90 -19.80 -13.02
CA LEU A 420 20.50 -20.61 -14.09
C LEU A 420 21.77 -19.96 -14.66
N LEU A 421 21.84 -18.62 -14.73
CA LEU A 421 23.06 -17.91 -15.13
C LEU A 421 24.24 -18.21 -14.21
N ASN A 422 24.04 -18.42 -12.92
CA ASN A 422 25.08 -18.87 -11.99
C ASN A 422 25.66 -20.25 -12.37
N TYR A 423 24.91 -21.05 -13.14
CA TYR A 423 25.33 -22.38 -13.64
C TYR A 423 25.75 -22.35 -15.11
N GLY A 424 25.92 -21.16 -15.70
CA GLY A 424 26.36 -20.98 -17.10
C GLY A 424 25.31 -21.39 -18.13
N VAL A 425 24.03 -21.38 -17.75
CA VAL A 425 22.89 -21.70 -18.64
C VAL A 425 22.06 -20.45 -18.87
N ARG A 426 21.76 -20.17 -20.15
CA ARG A 426 20.88 -19.06 -20.55
C ARG A 426 19.52 -19.61 -20.94
N LEU A 427 18.47 -18.97 -20.42
CA LEU A 427 17.11 -19.26 -20.83
C LEU A 427 16.77 -18.46 -22.09
N ALA A 428 16.44 -19.16 -23.18
CA ALA A 428 16.13 -18.52 -24.46
C ALA A 428 14.62 -18.28 -24.63
N ALA A 429 14.26 -17.22 -25.38
CA ALA A 429 12.86 -17.03 -25.80
C ALA A 429 12.40 -18.18 -26.73
N PRO A 430 11.10 -18.50 -26.85
CA PRO A 430 9.97 -17.79 -26.24
C PRO A 430 9.74 -18.13 -24.76
N MET A 431 9.23 -17.15 -24.01
CA MET A 431 8.94 -17.28 -22.58
C MET A 431 7.56 -16.71 -22.23
N PHE A 432 6.99 -17.22 -21.13
CA PHE A 432 5.75 -16.71 -20.54
C PHE A 432 5.88 -16.68 -19.01
N ASP A 433 5.63 -15.55 -18.42
CA ASP A 433 5.61 -15.39 -16.95
C ASP A 433 4.18 -15.16 -16.46
N THR A 434 3.69 -16.06 -15.61
CA THR A 434 2.32 -15.97 -15.06
C THR A 434 2.12 -14.79 -14.11
N MET A 435 3.17 -14.39 -13.39
CA MET A 435 3.16 -13.19 -12.54
C MET A 435 2.99 -11.92 -13.38
N ILE A 436 3.76 -11.79 -14.47
CA ILE A 436 3.70 -10.63 -15.36
C ILE A 436 2.38 -10.64 -16.15
N ALA A 437 1.90 -11.80 -16.59
CA ALA A 437 0.60 -11.91 -17.27
C ALA A 437 -0.55 -11.40 -16.40
N HIS A 438 -0.58 -11.81 -15.13
CA HIS A 438 -1.60 -11.31 -14.21
C HIS A 438 -1.39 -9.82 -13.88
N TYR A 439 -0.16 -9.35 -13.75
CA TYR A 439 0.13 -7.92 -13.54
C TYR A 439 -0.40 -7.04 -14.68
N VAL A 440 -0.22 -7.45 -15.93
CA VAL A 440 -0.75 -6.70 -17.08
C VAL A 440 -2.29 -6.65 -17.07
N LEU A 441 -2.94 -7.73 -16.60
CA LEU A 441 -4.40 -7.82 -16.49
C LEU A 441 -4.96 -7.05 -15.28
N GLN A 442 -4.28 -7.09 -14.12
CA GLN A 442 -4.76 -6.59 -12.83
C GLN A 442 -3.63 -5.96 -12.01
N PRO A 443 -3.11 -4.77 -12.40
CA PRO A 443 -1.88 -4.21 -11.86
C PRO A 443 -1.92 -3.83 -10.36
N GLU A 444 -3.11 -3.66 -9.77
CA GLU A 444 -3.26 -3.32 -8.35
C GLU A 444 -3.39 -4.54 -7.43
N GLN A 445 -3.47 -5.75 -7.98
CA GLN A 445 -3.61 -6.97 -7.18
C GLN A 445 -2.25 -7.57 -6.78
N LYS A 446 -2.29 -8.63 -5.98
CA LYS A 446 -1.10 -9.43 -5.68
C LYS A 446 -0.88 -10.47 -6.77
N HIS A 447 0.36 -10.71 -7.11
CA HIS A 447 0.75 -11.57 -8.24
C HIS A 447 1.55 -12.81 -7.81
N ASN A 448 1.62 -13.11 -6.50
CA ASN A 448 2.27 -14.33 -6.00
C ASN A 448 1.42 -15.57 -6.28
N MET A 449 2.06 -16.71 -6.46
CA MET A 449 1.45 -17.97 -6.90
C MET A 449 0.26 -18.39 -6.02
N ASP A 450 0.41 -18.38 -4.70
CA ASP A 450 -0.66 -18.73 -3.77
C ASP A 450 -1.94 -17.94 -4.02
N THR A 451 -1.81 -16.61 -4.13
CA THR A 451 -2.96 -15.73 -4.39
C THR A 451 -3.58 -16.01 -5.75
N LEU A 452 -2.75 -16.25 -6.78
CA LEU A 452 -3.24 -16.57 -8.13
C LEU A 452 -3.94 -17.94 -8.17
N ALA A 453 -3.38 -18.95 -7.53
CA ALA A 453 -4.00 -20.27 -7.44
C ALA A 453 -5.36 -20.20 -6.73
N GLU A 454 -5.45 -19.48 -5.64
CA GLU A 454 -6.69 -19.29 -4.90
C GLU A 454 -7.76 -18.53 -5.69
N THR A 455 -7.39 -17.43 -6.32
CA THR A 455 -8.35 -16.53 -6.98
C THR A 455 -8.76 -17.00 -8.37
N LEU A 456 -7.85 -17.64 -9.10
CA LEU A 456 -8.09 -18.02 -10.50
C LEU A 456 -8.41 -19.50 -10.69
N LEU A 457 -7.87 -20.36 -9.81
CA LEU A 457 -8.01 -21.82 -9.92
C LEU A 457 -8.89 -22.42 -8.81
N HIS A 458 -9.25 -21.64 -7.80
CA HIS A 458 -9.89 -22.13 -6.57
C HIS A 458 -9.09 -23.27 -5.93
N TYR A 459 -7.76 -23.13 -5.95
CA TYR A 459 -6.82 -24.16 -5.50
C TYR A 459 -5.92 -23.60 -4.39
N GLN A 460 -5.76 -24.37 -3.32
CA GLN A 460 -4.88 -24.05 -2.19
C GLN A 460 -3.56 -24.80 -2.34
N THR A 461 -2.46 -24.08 -2.57
CA THR A 461 -1.11 -24.60 -2.67
C THR A 461 -0.54 -25.00 -1.30
N ILE A 462 0.49 -25.83 -1.28
CA ILE A 462 1.31 -26.05 -0.08
C ILE A 462 2.10 -24.76 0.20
N HIS A 463 1.97 -24.22 1.41
CA HIS A 463 2.76 -23.05 1.79
C HIS A 463 4.19 -23.43 2.16
N ILE A 464 5.16 -22.62 1.71
CA ILE A 464 6.58 -22.80 2.05
C ILE A 464 6.83 -22.84 3.57
N ASP A 465 6.05 -22.10 4.36
CA ASP A 465 6.12 -22.13 5.84
C ASP A 465 5.75 -23.50 6.45
N GLU A 466 4.97 -24.30 5.75
CA GLU A 466 4.67 -25.69 6.17
C GLU A 466 5.89 -26.60 6.01
N LEU A 467 6.76 -26.29 5.06
CA LEU A 467 7.94 -27.06 4.72
C LEU A 467 9.18 -26.67 5.56
N ILE A 468 9.50 -25.38 5.60
CA ILE A 468 10.71 -24.86 6.24
C ILE A 468 10.45 -24.13 7.57
N GLY A 469 9.19 -23.94 7.94
CA GLY A 469 8.77 -23.21 9.14
C GLY A 469 8.63 -21.69 8.91
N PRO A 470 7.99 -20.99 9.86
CA PRO A 470 7.68 -19.57 9.71
C PRO A 470 8.94 -18.69 9.69
N LYS A 471 8.84 -17.55 9.01
CA LYS A 471 9.93 -16.57 8.91
C LYS A 471 10.50 -16.21 10.28
N GLY A 472 11.81 -16.33 10.43
CA GLY A 472 12.53 -16.01 11.66
C GLY A 472 13.82 -16.81 11.83
N LYS A 473 14.46 -16.67 13.00
CA LYS A 473 15.74 -17.34 13.29
C LYS A 473 15.65 -18.88 13.31
N SER A 474 14.47 -19.43 13.42
CA SER A 474 14.22 -20.88 13.45
C SER A 474 13.80 -21.45 12.09
N GLN A 475 13.68 -20.63 11.04
CA GLN A 475 13.37 -21.08 9.70
C GLN A 475 14.51 -21.94 9.16
N ARG A 476 14.18 -23.14 8.67
CA ARG A 476 15.15 -24.07 8.06
C ARG A 476 15.48 -23.64 6.64
N ASN A 477 16.60 -24.13 6.11
CA ASN A 477 16.89 -24.00 4.69
C ASN A 477 16.25 -25.16 3.92
N MET A 478 15.79 -24.90 2.69
CA MET A 478 15.24 -25.95 1.80
C MET A 478 16.25 -27.09 1.59
N ARG A 479 17.54 -26.78 1.56
CA ARG A 479 18.64 -27.73 1.43
C ARG A 479 18.73 -28.74 2.59
N ASP A 480 18.22 -28.40 3.77
CA ASP A 480 18.25 -29.25 4.96
C ASP A 480 17.14 -30.33 4.93
N LEU A 481 16.27 -30.30 3.95
CA LEU A 481 15.16 -31.24 3.81
C LEU A 481 15.53 -32.38 2.87
N PRO A 482 15.03 -33.62 3.11
CA PRO A 482 15.20 -34.71 2.16
C PRO A 482 14.42 -34.40 0.86
N PRO A 483 14.93 -34.80 -0.32
CA PRO A 483 14.26 -34.55 -1.60
C PRO A 483 12.80 -34.99 -1.67
N SER A 484 12.46 -36.11 -0.99
CA SER A 484 11.09 -36.62 -0.91
C SER A 484 10.12 -35.68 -0.17
N ALA A 485 10.62 -34.87 0.78
CA ALA A 485 9.78 -33.88 1.47
C ALA A 485 9.57 -32.60 0.66
N VAL A 486 10.46 -32.29 -0.30
CA VAL A 486 10.38 -31.13 -1.17
C VAL A 486 9.58 -31.45 -2.44
N CYS A 487 9.54 -32.71 -2.85
CA CYS A 487 8.98 -33.15 -4.13
C CYS A 487 7.53 -32.67 -4.38
N ASP A 488 6.65 -32.90 -3.42
CA ASP A 488 5.24 -32.54 -3.58
C ASP A 488 5.05 -31.02 -3.72
N TYR A 489 5.76 -30.23 -2.91
CA TYR A 489 5.75 -28.78 -2.96
C TYR A 489 6.27 -28.25 -4.31
N ALA A 490 7.45 -28.65 -4.72
CA ALA A 490 8.10 -28.15 -5.94
C ALA A 490 7.40 -28.62 -7.23
N ALA A 491 6.87 -29.86 -7.24
CA ALA A 491 6.11 -30.38 -8.36
C ALA A 491 4.72 -29.70 -8.47
N GLU A 492 4.09 -29.39 -7.32
CA GLU A 492 2.86 -28.62 -7.26
C GLU A 492 3.04 -27.22 -7.87
N ASP A 493 4.14 -26.53 -7.55
CA ASP A 493 4.45 -25.20 -8.08
C ASP A 493 4.54 -25.22 -9.61
N ALA A 494 5.16 -26.23 -10.20
CA ALA A 494 5.20 -26.41 -11.65
C ALA A 494 3.81 -26.73 -12.26
N ASP A 495 3.02 -27.60 -11.64
CA ASP A 495 1.67 -27.94 -12.11
C ASP A 495 0.71 -26.74 -12.01
N VAL A 496 0.71 -26.03 -10.88
CA VAL A 496 -0.10 -24.82 -10.68
C VAL A 496 0.28 -23.74 -11.68
N THR A 497 1.57 -23.54 -11.95
CA THR A 497 2.04 -22.59 -12.97
C THR A 497 1.50 -22.93 -14.35
N LEU A 498 1.43 -24.23 -14.73
CA LEU A 498 0.82 -24.66 -16.00
C LEU A 498 -0.68 -24.33 -16.05
N ARG A 499 -1.42 -24.63 -14.98
CA ARG A 499 -2.84 -24.30 -14.89
C ARG A 499 -3.07 -22.79 -14.96
N LEU A 500 -2.25 -21.98 -14.28
CA LEU A 500 -2.31 -20.51 -14.36
C LEU A 500 -2.04 -20.00 -15.79
N TYR A 501 -1.07 -20.57 -16.49
CA TYR A 501 -0.83 -20.26 -17.90
C TYR A 501 -2.05 -20.49 -18.77
N ASN A 502 -2.73 -21.66 -18.61
CA ASN A 502 -3.92 -22.02 -19.38
C ASN A 502 -5.09 -21.05 -19.13
N VAL A 503 -5.19 -20.47 -17.94
CA VAL A 503 -6.23 -19.48 -17.58
C VAL A 503 -5.84 -18.06 -18.01
N LEU A 504 -4.59 -17.67 -17.85
CA LEU A 504 -4.15 -16.29 -18.07
C LEU A 504 -3.96 -15.97 -19.56
N LYS A 505 -3.42 -16.90 -20.34
CA LYS A 505 -3.17 -16.70 -21.76
C LYS A 505 -4.39 -16.25 -22.56
N PRO A 506 -5.58 -16.91 -22.50
CA PRO A 506 -6.76 -16.44 -23.21
C PRO A 506 -7.24 -15.06 -22.69
N ARG A 507 -7.09 -14.77 -21.41
CA ARG A 507 -7.49 -13.49 -20.82
C ARG A 507 -6.66 -12.31 -21.32
N LEU A 508 -5.36 -12.50 -21.62
CA LEU A 508 -4.54 -11.47 -22.25
C LEU A 508 -5.12 -11.04 -23.60
N LYS A 509 -5.61 -11.99 -24.38
CA LYS A 509 -6.25 -11.74 -25.67
C LYS A 509 -7.61 -11.06 -25.51
N GLU A 510 -8.44 -11.55 -24.62
CA GLU A 510 -9.75 -10.97 -24.31
C GLU A 510 -9.67 -9.52 -23.84
N ALA A 511 -8.61 -9.21 -23.07
CA ALA A 511 -8.35 -7.87 -22.58
C ALA A 511 -7.64 -6.95 -23.58
N ASP A 512 -7.24 -7.45 -24.77
CA ASP A 512 -6.48 -6.71 -25.80
C ASP A 512 -5.14 -6.14 -25.26
N VAL A 513 -4.41 -6.98 -24.51
CA VAL A 513 -3.12 -6.61 -23.89
C VAL A 513 -1.97 -7.57 -24.27
N GLU A 514 -2.18 -8.42 -25.29
CA GLU A 514 -1.16 -9.36 -25.76
C GLU A 514 0.08 -8.62 -26.26
N ASP A 515 -0.07 -7.54 -27.02
CA ASP A 515 1.05 -6.76 -27.55
C ASP A 515 1.88 -6.14 -26.43
N LEU A 516 1.25 -5.61 -25.39
CA LEU A 516 1.93 -5.11 -24.19
C LEU A 516 2.73 -6.23 -23.49
N PHE A 517 2.12 -7.40 -23.34
CA PHE A 517 2.74 -8.53 -22.69
C PHE A 517 3.91 -9.11 -23.50
N TYR A 518 3.68 -9.47 -24.77
CA TYR A 518 4.68 -10.18 -25.59
C TYR A 518 5.75 -9.26 -26.18
N ASN A 519 5.43 -8.00 -26.49
CA ASN A 519 6.34 -7.09 -27.20
C ASN A 519 7.05 -6.09 -26.28
N ILE A 520 6.59 -5.91 -25.03
CA ILE A 520 7.20 -4.97 -24.07
C ILE A 520 7.65 -5.69 -22.80
N GLU A 521 6.70 -6.32 -22.07
CA GLU A 521 7.02 -6.86 -20.73
C GLU A 521 7.90 -8.12 -20.78
N MET A 522 7.56 -9.10 -21.61
CA MET A 522 8.35 -10.34 -21.69
C MET A 522 9.76 -10.13 -22.26
N PRO A 523 9.97 -9.33 -23.33
CA PRO A 523 11.33 -9.04 -23.82
C PRO A 523 12.21 -8.28 -22.82
N LEU A 524 11.60 -7.56 -21.87
CA LEU A 524 12.33 -6.84 -20.82
C LEU A 524 12.92 -7.78 -19.75
N VAL A 525 12.33 -8.95 -19.53
CA VAL A 525 12.77 -9.90 -18.48
C VAL A 525 14.26 -10.24 -18.58
N PRO A 526 14.81 -10.66 -19.72
CA PRO A 526 16.24 -10.95 -19.86
C PRO A 526 17.13 -9.71 -19.69
N VAL A 527 16.63 -8.52 -20.05
CA VAL A 527 17.36 -7.26 -19.85
C VAL A 527 17.57 -6.99 -18.36
N LEU A 528 16.48 -7.09 -17.57
CA LEU A 528 16.54 -6.87 -16.13
C LEU A 528 17.37 -7.93 -15.43
N ALA A 529 17.22 -9.21 -15.81
CA ALA A 529 18.02 -10.28 -15.24
C ALA A 529 19.53 -10.03 -15.46
N GLU A 530 19.93 -9.59 -16.66
CA GLU A 530 21.33 -9.28 -16.92
C GLU A 530 21.82 -8.03 -16.17
N MET A 531 20.99 -6.98 -16.06
CA MET A 531 21.29 -5.79 -15.26
C MET A 531 21.49 -6.13 -13.77
N GLU A 532 20.61 -6.94 -13.19
CA GLU A 532 20.71 -7.38 -11.81
C GLU A 532 21.96 -8.24 -11.57
N MET A 533 22.28 -9.14 -12.48
CA MET A 533 23.48 -9.97 -12.42
C MET A 533 24.77 -9.16 -12.60
N ASN A 534 24.76 -8.12 -13.43
CA ASN A 534 25.90 -7.21 -13.60
C ASN A 534 26.16 -6.43 -12.30
N GLY A 535 25.09 -5.92 -11.66
CA GLY A 535 25.20 -5.06 -10.49
C GLY A 535 25.91 -3.73 -10.80
N VAL A 536 26.19 -2.98 -9.75
CA VAL A 536 26.85 -1.67 -9.81
C VAL A 536 28.00 -1.62 -8.84
N ARG A 537 29.11 -1.06 -9.26
CA ARG A 537 30.30 -0.90 -8.46
C ARG A 537 30.26 0.39 -7.64
N LEU A 538 30.77 0.33 -6.42
CA LEU A 538 30.88 1.48 -5.53
C LEU A 538 32.34 1.78 -5.17
N ASP A 539 32.65 3.07 -5.08
CA ASP A 539 33.86 3.55 -4.40
C ASP A 539 33.61 3.62 -2.89
N THR A 540 34.04 2.58 -2.18
CA THR A 540 33.91 2.48 -0.73
C THR A 540 34.79 3.48 0.03
N GLY A 541 35.90 3.92 -0.57
CA GLY A 541 36.80 4.93 -0.01
C GLY A 541 36.11 6.31 -0.01
N ALA A 542 35.52 6.68 -1.15
CA ALA A 542 34.76 7.92 -1.28
C ALA A 542 33.53 7.91 -0.33
N LEU A 543 32.81 6.78 -0.21
CA LEU A 543 31.71 6.65 0.75
C LEU A 543 32.15 6.81 2.19
N ALA A 544 33.28 6.25 2.59
CA ALA A 544 33.82 6.39 3.94
C ALA A 544 34.18 7.86 4.27
N GLU A 545 34.78 8.58 3.33
CA GLU A 545 35.06 10.00 3.49
C GLU A 545 33.78 10.83 3.57
N THR A 546 32.81 10.57 2.70
CA THR A 546 31.49 11.21 2.74
C THR A 546 30.80 10.93 4.09
N SER A 547 30.86 9.70 4.60
CA SER A 547 30.31 9.36 5.92
C SER A 547 30.91 10.20 7.03
N LYS A 548 32.23 10.38 7.03
CA LYS A 548 32.92 11.20 8.01
C LYS A 548 32.48 12.66 7.95
N VAL A 549 32.50 13.27 6.77
CA VAL A 549 32.10 14.67 6.56
C VAL A 549 30.66 14.91 6.99
N LEU A 550 29.72 14.06 6.56
CA LEU A 550 28.31 14.20 6.90
C LEU A 550 28.04 13.95 8.39
N THR A 551 28.78 13.05 9.02
CA THR A 551 28.66 12.77 10.47
C THR A 551 29.16 13.98 11.28
N GLU A 552 30.31 14.56 10.93
CA GLU A 552 30.84 15.76 11.58
C GLU A 552 29.86 16.94 11.45
N ARG A 553 29.31 17.16 10.24
CA ARG A 553 28.30 18.19 10.00
C ARG A 553 27.01 17.93 10.80
N MET A 554 26.55 16.68 10.86
CA MET A 554 25.36 16.31 11.64
C MET A 554 25.54 16.59 13.12
N GLN A 555 26.74 16.31 13.69
CA GLN A 555 27.08 16.62 15.08
C GLN A 555 27.10 18.13 15.35
N GLN A 556 27.63 18.93 14.43
CA GLN A 556 27.62 20.40 14.54
C GLN A 556 26.19 20.95 14.57
N ILE A 557 25.32 20.42 13.67
CA ILE A 557 23.91 20.80 13.62
C ILE A 557 23.18 20.37 14.88
N GLU A 558 23.45 19.16 15.39
CA GLU A 558 22.89 18.65 16.65
C GLU A 558 23.23 19.58 17.82
N GLN A 559 24.48 20.02 17.93
CA GLN A 559 24.90 20.97 18.92
C GLN A 559 24.18 22.33 18.78
N SER A 560 24.03 22.83 17.54
CA SER A 560 23.27 24.06 17.26
C SER A 560 21.80 23.93 17.65
N ILE A 561 21.18 22.78 17.43
CA ILE A 561 19.80 22.51 17.85
C ILE A 561 19.67 22.57 19.36
N TYR A 562 20.62 21.96 20.11
CA TYR A 562 20.60 21.98 21.58
C TYR A 562 20.83 23.38 22.15
N GLU A 563 21.72 24.16 21.53
CA GLU A 563 21.94 25.55 21.91
C GLU A 563 20.68 26.43 21.70
N LEU A 564 20.00 26.25 20.58
CA LEU A 564 18.74 26.96 20.28
C LEU A 564 17.58 26.52 21.17
N ALA A 565 17.52 25.24 21.53
CA ALA A 565 16.52 24.70 22.45
C ALA A 565 16.80 24.99 23.92
N GLY A 566 18.07 25.25 24.28
CA GLY A 566 18.53 25.47 25.65
C GLY A 566 18.81 24.19 26.46
N HIS A 567 18.59 23.03 25.87
CA HIS A 567 18.86 21.71 26.48
C HIS A 567 18.95 20.61 25.42
N GLU A 568 19.53 19.47 25.79
CA GLU A 568 19.59 18.27 24.98
C GLU A 568 18.24 17.52 24.98
N PHE A 569 17.87 16.97 23.82
CA PHE A 569 16.71 16.13 23.66
C PHE A 569 16.90 15.18 22.46
N ASN A 570 16.04 14.15 22.33
CA ASN A 570 16.15 13.22 21.21
C ASN A 570 15.51 13.83 19.94
N ILE A 571 16.34 14.36 19.04
CA ILE A 571 15.97 14.97 17.76
C ILE A 571 15.30 13.95 16.83
N ALA A 572 15.58 12.65 17.00
CA ALA A 572 14.93 11.59 16.25
C ALA A 572 13.50 11.28 16.73
N SER A 573 13.10 11.79 17.89
CA SER A 573 11.77 11.60 18.45
C SER A 573 10.80 12.70 18.00
N PRO A 574 9.80 12.41 17.12
CA PRO A 574 8.81 13.40 16.71
C PRO A 574 8.07 14.04 17.90
N LYS A 575 7.88 13.27 18.97
CA LYS A 575 7.23 13.75 20.20
C LYS A 575 8.08 14.82 20.90
N GLN A 576 9.37 14.55 21.10
CA GLN A 576 10.26 15.50 21.79
C GLN A 576 10.51 16.73 20.94
N VAL A 577 10.71 16.59 19.63
CA VAL A 577 10.80 17.71 18.70
C VAL A 577 9.55 18.59 18.76
N GLY A 578 8.37 17.96 18.78
CA GLY A 578 7.09 18.69 18.91
C GLY A 578 6.96 19.44 20.22
N GLU A 579 7.38 18.85 21.33
CA GLU A 579 7.35 19.50 22.65
C GLU A 579 8.28 20.71 22.68
N VAL A 580 9.52 20.57 22.21
CA VAL A 580 10.48 21.69 22.14
C VAL A 580 9.96 22.82 21.25
N LEU A 581 9.54 22.54 20.01
CA LEU A 581 9.12 23.57 19.07
C LEU A 581 7.81 24.27 19.46
N PHE A 582 6.82 23.50 19.91
CA PHE A 582 5.46 24.02 20.10
C PHE A 582 5.03 24.14 21.57
N GLY A 583 5.60 23.32 22.46
CA GLY A 583 5.35 23.40 23.89
C GLY A 583 6.20 24.45 24.59
N GLU A 584 7.52 24.37 24.41
CA GLU A 584 8.51 25.22 25.09
C GLU A 584 8.77 26.53 24.33
N MET A 585 9.25 26.42 23.07
CA MET A 585 9.59 27.61 22.25
C MET A 585 8.37 28.34 21.69
N LYS A 586 7.22 27.66 21.56
CA LYS A 586 5.94 28.21 21.09
C LYS A 586 6.07 28.99 19.78
N ILE A 587 6.79 28.42 18.81
CA ILE A 587 7.07 29.09 17.52
C ILE A 587 5.80 29.35 16.69
N VAL A 588 4.66 28.73 17.04
CA VAL A 588 3.34 28.90 16.45
C VAL A 588 2.27 28.97 17.55
N GLU A 589 1.32 29.90 17.46
CA GLU A 589 0.23 30.04 18.44
C GLU A 589 -0.73 28.83 18.48
N LYS A 590 -1.01 28.24 17.30
CA LYS A 590 -1.93 27.11 17.14
C LYS A 590 -1.29 26.00 16.29
N PRO A 591 -0.39 25.21 16.88
CA PRO A 591 0.27 24.13 16.15
C PRO A 591 -0.69 23.00 15.81
N LYS A 592 -0.51 22.41 14.63
CA LYS A 592 -1.25 21.21 14.23
C LYS A 592 -0.93 20.07 15.20
N LYS A 593 -1.98 19.38 15.66
CA LYS A 593 -1.85 18.17 16.48
C LYS A 593 -2.46 16.96 15.78
N THR A 594 -1.91 15.81 16.04
CA THR A 594 -2.49 14.53 15.64
C THR A 594 -3.80 14.29 16.40
N LYS A 595 -4.60 13.33 15.95
CA LYS A 595 -5.81 12.91 16.69
C LYS A 595 -5.51 12.44 18.13
N THR A 596 -4.27 12.03 18.40
CA THR A 596 -3.78 11.62 19.73
C THR A 596 -3.24 12.78 20.58
N GLY A 597 -3.37 14.02 20.10
CA GLY A 597 -2.92 15.21 20.82
C GLY A 597 -1.42 15.51 20.70
N GLN A 598 -0.62 14.69 20.01
CA GLN A 598 0.79 14.97 19.75
C GLN A 598 0.95 16.05 18.69
N TYR A 599 1.97 16.85 18.81
CA TYR A 599 2.33 17.84 17.79
C TYR A 599 2.78 17.16 16.50
N VAL A 600 2.29 17.67 15.36
CA VAL A 600 2.68 17.17 14.04
C VAL A 600 4.01 17.81 13.65
N THR A 601 5.04 16.98 13.48
CA THR A 601 6.39 17.39 13.07
C THR A 601 6.80 16.73 11.76
N SER A 602 5.81 16.48 10.85
CA SER A 602 6.13 15.97 9.52
C SER A 602 6.98 16.97 8.74
N GLU A 603 7.71 16.48 7.76
CA GLU A 603 8.56 17.31 6.91
C GLU A 603 7.77 18.47 6.27
N GLU A 604 6.56 18.21 5.76
CA GLU A 604 5.66 19.23 5.20
C GLU A 604 5.37 20.37 6.19
N VAL A 605 5.04 20.02 7.45
CA VAL A 605 4.72 21.00 8.49
C VAL A 605 5.95 21.80 8.85
N LEU A 606 7.11 21.16 9.00
CA LEU A 606 8.35 21.85 9.33
C LEU A 606 8.84 22.73 8.17
N GLN A 607 8.69 22.31 6.91
CA GLN A 607 9.02 23.13 5.74
C GLN A 607 8.24 24.46 5.72
N GLN A 608 6.95 24.43 6.07
CA GLN A 608 6.11 25.64 6.17
C GLN A 608 6.54 26.57 7.33
N LEU A 609 7.31 26.06 8.28
CA LEU A 609 7.74 26.78 9.47
C LEU A 609 9.21 27.25 9.42
N ARG A 610 9.91 27.02 8.31
CA ARG A 610 11.33 27.39 8.15
C ARG A 610 11.63 28.84 8.49
N SER A 611 10.78 29.75 8.04
CA SER A 611 10.92 31.19 8.29
C SER A 611 10.55 31.62 9.71
N LYS A 612 10.00 30.75 10.56
CA LYS A 612 9.50 31.08 11.89
C LYS A 612 10.58 30.99 12.98
N ALA A 613 11.50 30.05 12.87
CA ALA A 613 12.56 29.86 13.83
C ALA A 613 13.76 29.12 13.21
N PRO A 614 15.02 29.56 13.44
CA PRO A 614 16.21 28.92 12.87
C PRO A 614 16.36 27.44 13.21
N ILE A 615 15.91 27.02 14.39
CA ILE A 615 15.97 25.63 14.85
C ILE A 615 15.24 24.69 13.88
N VAL A 616 14.20 25.16 13.18
CA VAL A 616 13.42 24.34 12.24
C VAL A 616 14.29 23.93 11.04
N ASP A 617 15.09 24.84 10.50
CA ASP A 617 16.03 24.55 9.43
C ASP A 617 17.06 23.50 9.86
N HIS A 618 17.63 23.66 11.04
CA HIS A 618 18.59 22.69 11.58
C HIS A 618 17.97 21.30 11.81
N ILE A 619 16.73 21.23 12.30
CA ILE A 619 16.04 19.96 12.48
C ILE A 619 15.75 19.27 11.13
N LEU A 620 15.35 20.03 10.12
CA LEU A 620 15.13 19.49 8.76
C LEU A 620 16.45 18.99 8.16
N GLU A 621 17.52 19.75 8.28
CA GLU A 621 18.86 19.40 7.82
C GLU A 621 19.39 18.15 8.56
N HIS A 622 19.29 18.11 9.88
CA HIS A 622 19.68 16.95 10.69
C HIS A 622 18.95 15.67 10.24
N ARG A 623 17.63 15.75 10.03
CA ARG A 623 16.83 14.61 9.54
C ARG A 623 17.25 14.17 8.12
N GLY A 624 17.55 15.14 7.26
CA GLY A 624 18.07 14.87 5.91
C GLY A 624 19.40 14.11 5.95
N LEU A 625 20.38 14.62 6.72
CA LEU A 625 21.69 13.99 6.89
C LEU A 625 21.58 12.59 7.51
N LYS A 626 20.76 12.45 8.55
CA LYS A 626 20.55 11.14 9.20
C LYS A 626 19.97 10.12 8.24
N LYS A 627 19.03 10.51 7.39
CA LYS A 627 18.45 9.66 6.34
C LYS A 627 19.50 9.27 5.30
N LEU A 628 20.31 10.23 4.82
CA LEU A 628 21.37 9.97 3.86
C LEU A 628 22.43 9.00 4.40
N LEU A 629 22.92 9.23 5.61
CA LEU A 629 23.86 8.34 6.29
C LEU A 629 23.28 6.94 6.47
N GLY A 630 22.13 6.83 7.11
CA GLY A 630 21.54 5.54 7.47
C GLY A 630 21.01 4.72 6.30
N THR A 631 20.54 5.38 5.23
CA THR A 631 19.92 4.68 4.09
C THR A 631 20.92 4.38 2.97
N TYR A 632 21.90 5.26 2.76
CA TYR A 632 22.82 5.15 1.63
C TYR A 632 24.29 5.03 2.06
N VAL A 633 24.83 6.04 2.71
CA VAL A 633 26.29 6.15 2.89
C VAL A 633 26.86 5.00 3.72
N ASP A 634 26.24 4.68 4.86
CA ASP A 634 26.70 3.61 5.77
C ASP A 634 26.06 2.25 5.45
N ALA A 635 24.95 2.24 4.71
CA ALA A 635 24.23 1.00 4.39
C ALA A 635 24.76 0.34 3.11
N LEU A 636 24.98 1.11 2.03
CA LEU A 636 25.37 0.56 0.74
C LEU A 636 26.67 -0.24 0.78
N PRO A 637 27.76 0.17 1.47
CA PRO A 637 28.97 -0.65 1.56
C PRO A 637 28.76 -2.05 2.14
N LYS A 638 27.78 -2.19 3.05
CA LYS A 638 27.46 -3.47 3.69
C LYS A 638 26.67 -4.42 2.79
N LEU A 639 26.12 -3.90 1.70
CA LEU A 639 25.34 -4.65 0.72
C LEU A 639 26.19 -5.09 -0.49
N ILE A 640 27.46 -4.70 -0.53
CA ILE A 640 28.37 -5.19 -1.57
C ILE A 640 28.53 -6.70 -1.42
N ASN A 641 28.17 -7.41 -2.47
CA ASN A 641 28.32 -8.85 -2.51
C ASN A 641 29.80 -9.23 -2.56
N PRO A 642 30.32 -10.05 -1.61
CA PRO A 642 31.76 -10.37 -1.54
C PRO A 642 32.24 -11.20 -2.72
N ARG A 643 31.37 -11.91 -3.45
CA ARG A 643 31.72 -12.73 -4.61
C ARG A 643 31.90 -11.88 -5.88
N THR A 644 31.06 -10.88 -6.04
CA THR A 644 31.06 -10.04 -7.27
C THR A 644 31.76 -8.70 -7.08
N GLY A 645 31.84 -8.19 -5.86
CA GLY A 645 32.33 -6.85 -5.55
C GLY A 645 31.34 -5.73 -5.89
N HIS A 646 30.08 -6.06 -6.22
CA HIS A 646 29.04 -5.13 -6.65
C HIS A 646 27.87 -5.11 -5.68
N ILE A 647 27.03 -4.08 -5.80
CA ILE A 647 25.67 -4.05 -5.29
C ILE A 647 24.74 -4.56 -6.37
N HIS A 648 23.82 -5.44 -5.99
CA HIS A 648 22.80 -5.98 -6.87
C HIS A 648 21.45 -5.55 -6.35
N THR A 649 20.77 -4.66 -7.05
CA THR A 649 19.37 -4.31 -6.79
C THR A 649 18.43 -5.23 -7.54
N SER A 650 17.21 -5.38 -7.10
CA SER A 650 16.15 -6.05 -7.86
C SER A 650 15.25 -5.02 -8.54
N PHE A 651 15.09 -5.14 -9.87
CA PHE A 651 14.16 -4.35 -10.66
C PHE A 651 12.82 -5.08 -10.80
N ASN A 652 11.79 -4.57 -10.15
CA ASN A 652 10.49 -5.22 -10.10
C ASN A 652 9.56 -4.65 -11.18
N GLN A 653 9.07 -5.51 -12.09
CA GLN A 653 8.10 -5.15 -13.12
C GLN A 653 6.66 -5.10 -12.61
N ALA A 654 6.31 -5.97 -11.67
CA ALA A 654 4.93 -6.24 -11.25
C ALA A 654 4.55 -5.58 -9.90
N VAL A 655 5.05 -4.36 -9.63
CA VAL A 655 4.81 -3.67 -8.35
C VAL A 655 4.06 -2.36 -8.53
N THR A 656 4.38 -1.56 -9.54
CA THR A 656 3.77 -0.25 -9.71
C THR A 656 2.54 -0.32 -10.61
N ALA A 657 1.45 0.32 -10.22
CA ALA A 657 0.23 0.38 -11.04
C ALA A 657 0.37 1.21 -12.33
N THR A 658 1.49 1.93 -12.49
CA THR A 658 1.74 2.79 -13.65
C THR A 658 2.60 2.15 -14.74
N GLY A 659 3.12 0.95 -14.53
CA GLY A 659 4.07 0.33 -15.48
C GLY A 659 5.53 0.70 -15.23
N ARG A 660 5.84 1.66 -14.37
CA ARG A 660 7.22 1.98 -14.01
C ARG A 660 7.87 0.81 -13.30
N LEU A 661 9.17 0.64 -13.51
CA LEU A 661 9.98 -0.26 -12.69
C LEU A 661 10.11 0.30 -11.27
N SER A 662 10.19 -0.56 -10.29
CA SER A 662 10.64 -0.21 -8.95
C SER A 662 11.94 -0.94 -8.63
N SER A 663 12.77 -0.36 -7.76
CA SER A 663 14.03 -0.93 -7.33
C SER A 663 13.95 -1.25 -5.83
N SER A 664 14.41 -2.43 -5.44
CA SER A 664 14.44 -2.87 -4.04
C SER A 664 15.72 -3.65 -3.71
N ASP A 665 16.06 -3.67 -2.44
CA ASP A 665 17.12 -4.47 -1.84
C ASP A 665 18.54 -4.30 -2.45
N PRO A 666 19.06 -3.05 -2.58
CA PRO A 666 18.55 -1.75 -2.12
C PRO A 666 17.77 -0.96 -3.19
N ASN A 667 16.94 0.00 -2.76
CA ASN A 667 16.29 0.92 -3.69
C ASN A 667 17.27 1.99 -4.18
N LEU A 668 17.80 1.82 -5.40
CA LEU A 668 18.73 2.74 -6.04
C LEU A 668 18.06 3.88 -6.81
N GLN A 669 16.74 3.80 -7.07
CA GLN A 669 15.97 4.84 -7.77
C GLN A 669 15.64 6.05 -6.89
N ASN A 670 15.80 5.93 -5.58
CA ASN A 670 15.51 7.01 -4.61
C ASN A 670 16.75 7.75 -4.12
N ILE A 671 17.92 7.56 -4.73
CA ILE A 671 19.14 8.32 -4.41
C ILE A 671 18.90 9.79 -4.78
N PRO A 672 19.10 10.75 -3.85
CA PRO A 672 18.79 12.15 -4.11
C PRO A 672 19.56 12.72 -5.29
N VAL A 673 18.85 13.41 -6.17
CA VAL A 673 19.43 14.14 -7.32
C VAL A 673 19.80 15.57 -6.95
N ARG A 674 19.05 16.15 -6.00
CA ARG A 674 19.18 17.56 -5.62
C ARG A 674 19.95 17.72 -4.30
N GLY A 675 20.71 18.79 -4.21
CA GLY A 675 21.55 19.12 -3.05
C GLY A 675 22.97 18.56 -3.18
N GLU A 676 23.93 19.24 -2.55
CA GLU A 676 25.35 18.85 -2.61
C GLU A 676 25.58 17.43 -2.02
N ASP A 677 24.90 17.10 -0.93
CA ASP A 677 25.05 15.80 -0.26
C ASP A 677 24.57 14.64 -1.16
N GLY A 678 23.50 14.83 -1.97
CA GLY A 678 23.04 13.84 -2.92
C GLY A 678 24.04 13.64 -4.08
N LYS A 679 24.65 14.71 -4.54
CA LYS A 679 25.71 14.67 -5.56
C LYS A 679 26.94 13.87 -5.08
N GLU A 680 27.34 14.06 -3.82
CA GLU A 680 28.47 13.30 -3.26
C GLU A 680 28.20 11.79 -3.22
N ILE A 681 26.97 11.37 -2.96
CA ILE A 681 26.60 9.95 -3.03
C ILE A 681 26.66 9.43 -4.48
N ARG A 682 26.21 10.20 -5.46
CA ARG A 682 26.27 9.80 -6.88
C ARG A 682 27.71 9.67 -7.39
N LYS A 683 28.66 10.44 -6.90
CA LYS A 683 30.09 10.28 -7.20
C LYS A 683 30.64 8.91 -6.81
N CYS A 684 30.02 8.26 -5.83
CA CYS A 684 30.49 6.96 -5.36
C CYS A 684 30.07 5.81 -6.26
N PHE A 685 29.16 6.02 -7.23
CA PHE A 685 28.79 5.02 -8.22
C PHE A 685 29.73 5.12 -9.41
N ILE A 686 30.56 4.09 -9.60
CA ILE A 686 31.67 4.07 -10.56
C ILE A 686 31.52 2.90 -11.55
N PRO A 687 32.08 3.02 -12.75
CA PRO A 687 32.11 1.93 -13.74
C PRO A 687 33.09 0.82 -13.33
N GLU A 688 33.16 -0.24 -14.11
CA GLU A 688 34.20 -1.26 -14.00
C GLU A 688 35.61 -0.66 -14.20
N PRO A 689 36.65 -1.29 -13.64
CA PRO A 689 38.01 -0.80 -13.79
C PRO A 689 38.40 -0.62 -15.26
N GLY A 690 38.87 0.58 -15.60
CA GLY A 690 39.28 0.93 -16.98
C GLY A 690 38.12 1.20 -17.92
N GLN A 691 36.88 1.26 -17.44
CA GLN A 691 35.71 1.66 -18.21
C GLN A 691 35.26 3.09 -17.86
N LEU A 692 34.33 3.61 -18.63
CA LEU A 692 33.72 4.93 -18.46
C LEU A 692 32.26 4.77 -18.01
N PHE A 693 31.78 5.69 -17.16
CA PHE A 693 30.38 5.80 -16.85
C PHE A 693 29.67 6.59 -17.95
N PHE A 694 28.58 6.06 -18.47
CA PHE A 694 27.77 6.70 -19.50
C PHE A 694 26.34 6.79 -18.99
N SER A 695 25.72 7.96 -19.06
CA SER A 695 24.32 8.20 -18.73
C SER A 695 23.58 8.74 -19.94
N ALA A 696 22.37 8.27 -20.16
CA ALA A 696 21.45 8.82 -21.16
C ALA A 696 20.07 9.00 -20.54
N ASP A 697 19.51 10.20 -20.64
CA ASP A 697 18.24 10.59 -20.00
C ASP A 697 17.27 11.19 -21.02
N TYR A 698 15.99 10.82 -20.91
CA TYR A 698 14.96 11.42 -21.77
C TYR A 698 14.65 12.86 -21.36
N SER A 699 14.81 13.77 -22.31
CA SER A 699 14.45 15.18 -22.12
C SER A 699 12.93 15.37 -22.10
N GLN A 700 12.36 15.59 -20.92
CA GLN A 700 10.95 15.96 -20.72
C GLN A 700 9.93 14.95 -21.33
N ILE A 701 10.19 13.64 -21.18
CA ILE A 701 9.39 12.60 -21.84
C ILE A 701 7.88 12.72 -21.53
N GLU A 702 7.50 12.99 -20.29
CA GLU A 702 6.09 13.09 -19.90
C GLU A 702 5.38 14.28 -20.56
N LEU A 703 6.07 15.40 -20.78
CA LEU A 703 5.54 16.54 -21.51
C LEU A 703 5.38 16.24 -23.00
N ARG A 704 6.30 15.48 -23.58
CA ARG A 704 6.23 15.03 -24.98
C ARG A 704 5.10 14.02 -25.20
N VAL A 705 4.90 13.11 -24.24
CA VAL A 705 3.75 12.21 -24.21
C VAL A 705 2.45 13.00 -24.08
N MET A 706 2.39 14.03 -23.22
CA MET A 706 1.23 14.91 -23.11
C MET A 706 0.93 15.63 -24.43
N ALA A 707 1.97 16.16 -25.11
CA ALA A 707 1.81 16.80 -26.43
C ALA A 707 1.19 15.82 -27.45
N HIS A 708 1.64 14.58 -27.44
CA HIS A 708 1.11 13.52 -28.31
C HIS A 708 -0.34 13.18 -27.99
N LEU A 709 -0.65 12.91 -26.71
CA LEU A 709 -2.00 12.52 -26.27
C LEU A 709 -3.04 13.63 -26.43
N SER A 710 -2.65 14.88 -26.13
CA SER A 710 -3.54 16.04 -26.26
C SER A 710 -3.73 16.50 -27.71
N GLY A 711 -2.76 16.22 -28.58
CA GLY A 711 -2.75 16.77 -29.94
C GLY A 711 -2.68 18.31 -29.97
N ASP A 712 -2.25 18.94 -28.86
CA ASP A 712 -2.17 20.41 -28.77
C ASP A 712 -1.15 20.96 -29.74
N LYS A 713 -1.64 21.79 -30.69
CA LYS A 713 -0.82 22.30 -31.79
C LYS A 713 0.33 23.18 -31.32
N ASN A 714 0.07 24.04 -30.31
CA ASN A 714 1.09 24.95 -29.80
C ASN A 714 2.19 24.18 -29.06
N MET A 715 1.81 23.13 -28.32
CA MET A 715 2.75 22.29 -27.60
C MET A 715 3.59 21.43 -28.56
N ILE A 716 2.96 20.87 -29.60
CA ILE A 716 3.64 20.10 -30.64
C ILE A 716 4.64 20.98 -31.39
N GLU A 717 4.21 22.21 -31.81
CA GLU A 717 5.07 23.15 -32.53
C GLU A 717 6.28 23.55 -31.67
N ALA A 718 6.06 23.89 -30.39
CA ALA A 718 7.14 24.23 -29.47
C ALA A 718 8.21 23.12 -29.36
N PHE A 719 7.79 21.86 -29.27
CA PHE A 719 8.74 20.74 -29.22
C PHE A 719 9.42 20.46 -30.56
N ARG A 720 8.75 20.68 -31.69
CA ARG A 720 9.35 20.49 -33.04
C ARG A 720 10.39 21.55 -33.36
N GLU A 721 10.15 22.77 -32.95
CA GLU A 721 11.05 23.90 -33.13
C GLU A 721 12.17 23.99 -32.07
N GLY A 722 12.14 23.11 -31.07
CA GLY A 722 13.15 23.06 -30.01
C GLY A 722 13.06 24.19 -28.97
N TYR A 723 11.92 24.87 -28.90
CA TYR A 723 11.70 25.91 -27.88
C TYR A 723 11.63 25.34 -26.46
N ASP A 724 12.19 26.10 -25.53
CA ASP A 724 12.01 25.81 -24.10
C ASP A 724 10.55 26.01 -23.69
N ILE A 725 9.80 24.93 -23.57
CA ILE A 725 8.35 24.96 -23.23
C ILE A 725 8.06 25.69 -21.93
N HIS A 726 8.99 25.68 -20.98
CA HIS A 726 8.84 26.39 -19.70
C HIS A 726 9.03 27.89 -19.89
N ALA A 727 9.98 28.30 -20.72
CA ALA A 727 10.18 29.69 -21.10
C ALA A 727 8.99 30.20 -21.95
N ALA A 728 8.53 29.39 -22.94
CA ALA A 728 7.36 29.71 -23.74
C ALA A 728 6.09 29.87 -22.89
N THR A 729 5.88 28.99 -21.92
CA THR A 729 4.75 29.13 -20.96
C THR A 729 4.87 30.39 -20.14
N ALA A 730 6.06 30.69 -19.59
CA ALA A 730 6.31 31.90 -18.80
C ALA A 730 6.07 33.17 -19.64
N ALA A 731 6.62 33.24 -20.85
CA ALA A 731 6.46 34.36 -21.77
C ALA A 731 4.98 34.73 -21.98
N ARG A 732 4.14 33.74 -22.22
CA ARG A 732 2.70 33.90 -22.43
C ARG A 732 1.94 34.29 -21.17
N ILE A 733 2.29 33.67 -20.03
CA ILE A 733 1.63 33.96 -18.73
C ILE A 733 1.95 35.41 -18.30
N TYR A 734 3.23 35.80 -18.38
CA TYR A 734 3.69 37.12 -17.97
C TYR A 734 3.55 38.16 -19.08
N LYS A 735 3.12 37.79 -20.29
CA LYS A 735 2.94 38.64 -21.48
C LYS A 735 4.22 39.37 -21.87
N GLU A 736 5.32 38.67 -21.88
CA GLU A 736 6.66 39.13 -22.20
C GLU A 736 7.21 38.33 -23.40
N ASP A 737 8.23 38.88 -24.07
CA ASP A 737 8.95 38.11 -25.07
C ASP A 737 9.73 36.97 -24.42
N ILE A 738 9.91 35.83 -25.13
CA ILE A 738 10.54 34.65 -24.58
C ILE A 738 11.98 34.92 -24.11
N GLU A 739 12.66 35.85 -24.76
CA GLU A 739 14.03 36.31 -24.40
C GLU A 739 14.09 37.19 -23.15
N ALA A 740 12.95 37.80 -22.76
CA ALA A 740 12.80 38.63 -21.56
C ALA A 740 12.46 37.80 -20.29
N VAL A 741 12.09 36.53 -20.45
CA VAL A 741 11.70 35.66 -19.34
C VAL A 741 12.84 35.47 -18.36
N SER A 742 12.64 35.88 -17.12
CA SER A 742 13.60 35.68 -16.05
C SER A 742 13.73 34.22 -15.64
N ARG A 743 14.86 33.87 -15.04
CA ARG A 743 15.12 32.51 -14.51
C ARG A 743 14.09 32.11 -13.45
N ASP A 744 13.60 33.05 -12.64
CA ASP A 744 12.58 32.80 -11.63
C ASP A 744 11.21 32.50 -12.26
N GLN A 745 10.79 33.31 -13.23
CA GLN A 745 9.54 33.08 -13.99
C GLN A 745 9.57 31.74 -14.71
N ARG A 746 10.69 31.40 -15.35
CA ARG A 746 10.88 30.07 -15.99
C ARG A 746 10.78 28.94 -14.98
N THR A 747 11.37 29.11 -13.79
CA THR A 747 11.33 28.10 -12.71
C THR A 747 9.92 27.94 -12.17
N LYS A 748 9.18 29.02 -11.96
CA LYS A 748 7.76 28.98 -11.56
C LYS A 748 6.91 28.29 -12.63
N ALA A 749 7.10 28.65 -13.91
CA ALA A 749 6.41 28.00 -15.01
C ALA A 749 6.73 26.50 -15.12
N LYS A 750 8.01 26.10 -14.93
CA LYS A 750 8.41 24.69 -14.87
C LYS A 750 7.65 23.93 -13.79
N ARG A 751 7.58 24.47 -12.58
CA ARG A 751 6.87 23.84 -11.46
C ARG A 751 5.35 23.81 -11.69
N ALA A 752 4.80 24.87 -12.31
CA ALA A 752 3.39 24.93 -12.70
C ALA A 752 3.07 23.90 -13.78
N ASN A 753 3.84 23.83 -14.86
CA ASN A 753 3.64 22.89 -15.96
C ASN A 753 3.55 21.43 -15.47
N PHE A 754 4.52 21.00 -14.66
CA PHE A 754 4.47 19.66 -14.07
C PHE A 754 3.31 19.51 -13.08
N GLY A 755 3.03 20.52 -12.25
CA GLY A 755 1.91 20.47 -11.33
C GLY A 755 0.56 20.32 -12.03
N ILE A 756 0.34 21.10 -13.10
CA ILE A 756 -0.92 21.11 -13.87
C ILE A 756 -1.16 19.76 -14.55
N ILE A 757 -0.13 19.20 -15.18
CA ILE A 757 -0.20 17.87 -15.81
C ILE A 757 -0.62 16.80 -14.81
N TYR A 758 -0.17 16.93 -13.55
CA TYR A 758 -0.57 16.03 -12.47
C TYR A 758 -1.87 16.42 -11.77
N GLY A 759 -2.65 17.34 -12.35
CA GLY A 759 -3.95 17.75 -11.84
C GLY A 759 -3.90 18.54 -10.53
N ILE A 760 -2.86 19.38 -10.34
CA ILE A 760 -2.76 20.23 -9.15
C ILE A 760 -3.90 21.25 -9.13
N THR A 761 -4.49 21.49 -7.96
CA THR A 761 -5.48 22.54 -7.76
C THR A 761 -4.82 23.91 -7.57
N VAL A 762 -5.60 24.99 -7.74
CA VAL A 762 -5.16 26.37 -7.44
C VAL A 762 -4.58 26.48 -6.02
N PHE A 763 -5.24 25.84 -5.05
CA PHE A 763 -4.77 25.79 -3.67
C PHE A 763 -3.41 25.09 -3.54
N GLY A 764 -3.30 23.91 -4.12
CA GLY A 764 -2.04 23.12 -4.07
C GLY A 764 -0.88 23.82 -4.80
N LEU A 765 -1.16 24.51 -5.92
CA LEU A 765 -0.14 25.25 -6.65
C LEU A 765 0.32 26.49 -5.87
N ALA A 766 -0.61 27.24 -5.25
CA ALA A 766 -0.30 28.37 -4.40
C ALA A 766 0.61 27.98 -3.22
N GLU A 767 0.28 26.89 -2.55
CA GLU A 767 1.08 26.36 -1.43
C GLU A 767 2.45 25.86 -1.90
N ARG A 768 2.52 25.16 -3.03
CA ARG A 768 3.78 24.58 -3.56
C ARG A 768 4.79 25.62 -4.05
N LEU A 769 4.29 26.75 -4.57
CA LEU A 769 5.11 27.84 -5.10
C LEU A 769 5.31 28.98 -4.11
N ASP A 770 4.63 28.96 -2.97
CA ASP A 770 4.58 30.05 -1.97
C ASP A 770 4.12 31.38 -2.60
N ILE A 771 3.00 31.31 -3.36
CA ILE A 771 2.40 32.44 -4.07
C ILE A 771 0.93 32.62 -3.66
N SER A 772 0.34 33.76 -4.03
CA SER A 772 -1.08 34.00 -3.79
C SER A 772 -1.97 33.07 -4.60
N ARG A 773 -3.20 32.82 -4.14
CA ARG A 773 -4.18 32.00 -4.88
C ARG A 773 -4.55 32.64 -6.23
N ASP A 774 -4.57 33.97 -6.30
CA ASP A 774 -4.85 34.68 -7.54
C ASP A 774 -3.72 34.49 -8.56
N GLU A 775 -2.47 34.55 -8.13
CA GLU A 775 -1.31 34.28 -8.97
C GLU A 775 -1.30 32.79 -9.43
N ALA A 776 -1.56 31.86 -8.53
CA ALA A 776 -1.69 30.44 -8.89
C ALA A 776 -2.81 30.18 -9.91
N LYS A 777 -3.94 30.89 -9.77
CA LYS A 777 -5.04 30.81 -10.73
C LYS A 777 -4.63 31.39 -12.09
N GLN A 778 -3.95 32.52 -12.10
CA GLN A 778 -3.44 33.12 -13.35
C GLN A 778 -2.46 32.19 -14.07
N LEU A 779 -1.59 31.49 -13.33
CA LEU A 779 -0.67 30.49 -13.88
C LEU A 779 -1.45 29.33 -14.55
N ILE A 780 -2.46 28.78 -13.90
CA ILE A 780 -3.29 27.68 -14.43
C ILE A 780 -4.11 28.16 -15.64
N ASP A 781 -4.80 29.28 -15.54
CA ASP A 781 -5.63 29.82 -16.61
C ASP A 781 -4.75 30.22 -17.82
N GLY A 782 -3.58 30.80 -17.59
CA GLY A 782 -2.59 31.11 -18.61
C GLY A 782 -2.05 29.87 -19.31
N TYR A 783 -1.78 28.80 -18.56
CA TYR A 783 -1.35 27.51 -19.13
C TYR A 783 -2.41 26.92 -20.07
N PHE A 784 -3.66 26.82 -19.64
CA PHE A 784 -4.74 26.28 -20.47
C PHE A 784 -5.13 27.19 -21.65
N SER A 785 -4.95 28.50 -21.51
CA SER A 785 -5.09 29.43 -22.65
C SER A 785 -3.99 29.23 -23.68
N THR A 786 -2.79 28.84 -23.23
CA THR A 786 -1.63 28.55 -24.09
C THR A 786 -1.78 27.20 -24.77
N PHE A 787 -2.25 26.18 -24.02
CA PHE A 787 -2.37 24.80 -24.44
C PHE A 787 -3.81 24.29 -24.24
N PRO A 788 -4.77 24.77 -25.04
CA PRO A 788 -6.19 24.39 -24.89
C PRO A 788 -6.45 22.90 -25.10
N GLY A 789 -5.71 22.26 -26.00
CA GLY A 789 -5.80 20.82 -26.24
C GLY A 789 -5.43 19.97 -25.01
N VAL A 790 -4.57 20.49 -24.15
CA VAL A 790 -4.25 19.80 -22.88
C VAL A 790 -5.47 19.78 -21.96
N HIS A 791 -6.21 20.88 -21.86
CA HIS A 791 -7.42 20.94 -21.04
C HIS A 791 -8.49 19.97 -21.58
N GLU A 792 -8.70 19.98 -22.89
CA GLU A 792 -9.65 19.07 -23.56
C GLU A 792 -9.28 17.59 -23.32
N TYR A 793 -7.99 17.25 -23.41
CA TYR A 793 -7.50 15.92 -23.11
C TYR A 793 -7.78 15.52 -21.67
N MET A 794 -7.51 16.41 -20.70
CA MET A 794 -7.74 16.12 -19.29
C MET A 794 -9.20 15.81 -18.97
N GLU A 795 -10.13 16.59 -19.53
CA GLU A 795 -11.56 16.35 -19.36
C GLU A 795 -12.01 15.04 -20.05
N LYS A 796 -11.48 14.79 -21.26
CA LYS A 796 -11.75 13.55 -22.00
C LYS A 796 -11.21 12.32 -21.24
N ALA A 797 -10.01 12.39 -20.67
CA ALA A 797 -9.42 11.29 -19.90
C ALA A 797 -10.26 10.94 -18.66
N LYS A 798 -10.77 11.96 -17.94
CA LYS A 798 -11.71 11.73 -16.83
C LYS A 798 -13.01 11.07 -17.30
N GLN A 799 -13.56 11.54 -18.43
CA GLN A 799 -14.80 10.99 -18.96
C GLN A 799 -14.63 9.54 -19.41
N LEU A 800 -13.55 9.22 -20.14
CA LEU A 800 -13.23 7.84 -20.54
C LEU A 800 -13.06 6.92 -19.33
N ALA A 801 -12.41 7.42 -18.27
CA ALA A 801 -12.26 6.66 -17.05
C ALA A 801 -13.61 6.39 -16.34
N ARG A 802 -14.57 7.35 -16.41
CA ARG A 802 -15.93 7.13 -15.89
C ARG A 802 -16.71 6.09 -16.72
N ASP A 803 -16.53 6.12 -18.04
CA ASP A 803 -17.26 5.26 -18.97
C ASP A 803 -16.76 3.80 -18.92
N HIS A 804 -15.43 3.61 -18.71
CA HIS A 804 -14.79 2.30 -18.77
C HIS A 804 -14.36 1.73 -17.41
N GLY A 805 -14.29 2.56 -16.36
CA GLY A 805 -13.79 2.15 -15.03
C GLY A 805 -12.26 2.10 -14.93
N TYR A 806 -11.53 2.45 -15.99
CA TYR A 806 -10.06 2.46 -16.01
C TYR A 806 -9.51 3.58 -16.88
N ALA A 807 -8.26 3.96 -16.65
CA ALA A 807 -7.44 4.76 -17.56
C ALA A 807 -6.48 3.85 -18.34
N GLU A 808 -6.22 4.17 -19.60
CA GLU A 808 -5.44 3.32 -20.50
C GLU A 808 -4.34 4.14 -21.21
N THR A 809 -3.14 3.54 -21.34
CA THR A 809 -2.05 4.08 -22.15
C THR A 809 -2.27 3.77 -23.63
N PHE A 810 -1.48 4.40 -24.53
CA PHE A 810 -1.54 4.03 -25.96
C PHE A 810 -0.86 2.67 -26.27
N PHE A 811 -0.33 1.97 -25.26
CA PHE A 811 0.09 0.57 -25.33
C PHE A 811 -0.91 -0.39 -24.68
N HIS A 812 -2.16 0.07 -24.44
CA HIS A 812 -3.24 -0.68 -23.79
C HIS A 812 -2.97 -1.10 -22.33
N ARG A 813 -1.97 -0.52 -21.66
CA ARG A 813 -1.78 -0.69 -20.22
C ARG A 813 -2.93 -0.02 -19.48
N ARG A 814 -3.60 -0.76 -18.60
CA ARG A 814 -4.78 -0.29 -17.86
C ARG A 814 -4.44 -0.02 -16.40
N ARG A 815 -5.04 1.04 -15.88
CA ARG A 815 -5.13 1.31 -14.46
C ARG A 815 -6.58 1.43 -14.07
N TYR A 816 -7.06 0.50 -13.25
CA TYR A 816 -8.45 0.49 -12.80
C TYR A 816 -8.71 1.60 -11.79
N LEU A 817 -9.87 2.28 -11.91
CA LEU A 817 -10.24 3.45 -11.12
C LEU A 817 -11.66 3.28 -10.55
N PRO A 818 -11.89 2.35 -9.63
CA PRO A 818 -13.23 2.08 -9.09
C PRO A 818 -13.83 3.31 -8.40
N ASP A 819 -12.99 4.20 -7.88
CA ASP A 819 -13.39 5.42 -7.17
C ASP A 819 -13.73 6.61 -8.08
N ILE A 820 -13.67 6.48 -9.40
CA ILE A 820 -13.84 7.59 -10.36
C ILE A 820 -15.25 8.22 -10.30
N THR A 821 -16.24 7.45 -9.88
CA THR A 821 -17.64 7.89 -9.71
C THR A 821 -18.01 8.11 -8.23
N SER A 822 -17.07 8.04 -7.31
CA SER A 822 -17.30 8.18 -5.88
C SER A 822 -18.00 9.51 -5.55
N HIS A 823 -18.99 9.46 -4.67
CA HIS A 823 -19.66 10.68 -4.16
C HIS A 823 -18.74 11.51 -3.25
N ASN A 824 -17.74 10.90 -2.63
CA ASN A 824 -16.73 11.61 -1.85
C ASN A 824 -15.78 12.39 -2.77
N ALA A 825 -15.85 13.72 -2.73
CA ALA A 825 -15.08 14.60 -3.59
C ALA A 825 -13.56 14.38 -3.45
N THR A 826 -13.04 14.09 -2.25
CA THR A 826 -11.61 13.85 -2.04
C THR A 826 -11.14 12.56 -2.74
N VAL A 827 -11.92 11.50 -2.59
CA VAL A 827 -11.65 10.18 -3.21
C VAL A 827 -11.79 10.29 -4.74
N ARG A 828 -12.88 10.89 -5.22
CA ARG A 828 -13.11 11.13 -6.65
C ARG A 828 -12.01 11.98 -7.27
N ASN A 829 -11.62 13.08 -6.64
CA ASN A 829 -10.54 13.95 -7.15
C ASN A 829 -9.19 13.22 -7.23
N PHE A 830 -8.94 12.27 -6.31
CA PHE A 830 -7.76 11.41 -6.39
C PHE A 830 -7.82 10.47 -7.60
N ALA A 831 -8.96 9.82 -7.83
CA ALA A 831 -9.19 8.97 -9.00
C ALA A 831 -9.11 9.76 -10.31
N GLU A 832 -9.68 10.97 -10.37
CA GLU A 832 -9.60 11.87 -11.54
C GLU A 832 -8.15 12.27 -11.85
N ARG A 833 -7.33 12.56 -10.85
CA ARG A 833 -5.89 12.80 -11.08
C ARG A 833 -5.20 11.56 -11.64
N ASN A 834 -5.52 10.39 -11.13
CA ASN A 834 -4.97 9.15 -11.67
C ASN A 834 -5.44 8.87 -13.11
N ALA A 835 -6.68 9.23 -13.47
CA ALA A 835 -7.19 9.13 -14.83
C ALA A 835 -6.38 9.96 -15.83
N ILE A 836 -5.91 11.13 -15.42
CA ILE A 836 -5.06 12.01 -16.24
C ILE A 836 -3.62 11.49 -16.28
N ASN A 837 -3.07 11.11 -15.14
CA ASN A 837 -1.64 10.79 -14.99
C ASN A 837 -1.25 9.41 -15.49
N ALA A 838 -2.09 8.40 -15.30
CA ALA A 838 -1.76 7.02 -15.63
C ALA A 838 -1.43 6.83 -17.12
N PRO A 839 -2.17 7.39 -18.09
CA PRO A 839 -1.81 7.29 -19.48
C PRO A 839 -0.45 7.93 -19.82
N ILE A 840 -0.11 9.05 -19.18
CA ILE A 840 1.13 9.78 -19.43
C ILE A 840 2.32 9.02 -18.86
N GLN A 841 2.28 8.72 -17.56
CA GLN A 841 3.37 8.03 -16.86
C GLN A 841 3.57 6.61 -17.38
N GLY A 842 2.47 5.90 -17.64
CA GLY A 842 2.52 4.55 -18.15
C GLY A 842 3.10 4.49 -19.57
N SER A 843 2.68 5.38 -20.46
CA SER A 843 3.25 5.43 -21.82
C SER A 843 4.72 5.82 -21.81
N ALA A 844 5.15 6.75 -20.96
CA ALA A 844 6.56 7.08 -20.78
C ALA A 844 7.37 5.88 -20.27
N ALA A 845 6.81 5.13 -19.29
CA ALA A 845 7.45 3.92 -18.77
C ALA A 845 7.57 2.82 -19.84
N ASP A 846 6.59 2.66 -20.69
CA ASP A 846 6.62 1.68 -21.78
C ASP A 846 7.62 2.09 -22.87
N ILE A 847 7.76 3.37 -23.19
CA ILE A 847 8.75 3.89 -24.13
C ILE A 847 10.18 3.55 -23.66
N ILE A 848 10.49 3.79 -22.38
CA ILE A 848 11.84 3.47 -21.88
C ILE A 848 12.08 1.96 -21.84
N LYS A 849 11.09 1.13 -21.55
CA LYS A 849 11.19 -0.33 -21.62
C LYS A 849 11.51 -0.80 -23.03
N ILE A 850 10.83 -0.23 -24.03
CA ILE A 850 11.10 -0.52 -25.45
C ILE A 850 12.54 -0.13 -25.81
N ALA A 851 13.01 1.04 -25.37
CA ALA A 851 14.38 1.47 -25.59
C ALA A 851 15.38 0.50 -24.95
N MET A 852 15.15 0.08 -23.69
CA MET A 852 16.00 -0.88 -22.99
C MET A 852 16.11 -2.21 -23.74
N VAL A 853 14.99 -2.76 -24.21
CA VAL A 853 14.96 -4.01 -24.98
C VAL A 853 15.75 -3.86 -26.29
N ARG A 854 15.52 -2.79 -27.07
CA ARG A 854 16.19 -2.55 -28.34
C ARG A 854 17.70 -2.35 -28.18
N ILE A 855 18.12 -1.59 -27.15
CA ILE A 855 19.55 -1.40 -26.84
C ILE A 855 20.19 -2.75 -26.51
N TYR A 856 19.54 -3.54 -25.65
CA TYR A 856 20.01 -4.86 -25.25
C TYR A 856 20.16 -5.82 -26.43
N GLU A 857 19.16 -5.90 -27.31
CA GLU A 857 19.19 -6.74 -28.50
C GLU A 857 20.27 -6.27 -29.46
N ARG A 858 20.44 -4.95 -29.63
CA ARG A 858 21.45 -4.37 -30.52
C ARG A 858 22.84 -4.60 -29.96
N PHE A 859 23.08 -4.47 -28.67
CA PHE A 859 24.37 -4.79 -28.04
C PHE A 859 24.74 -6.25 -28.30
N ARG A 860 23.82 -7.17 -28.17
CA ARG A 860 24.05 -8.59 -28.43
C ARG A 860 24.32 -8.87 -29.89
N ARG A 861 23.59 -8.27 -30.81
CA ARG A 861 23.74 -8.44 -32.24
C ARG A 861 25.08 -7.89 -32.77
N GLU A 862 25.52 -6.77 -32.24
CA GLU A 862 26.74 -6.09 -32.62
C GLU A 862 27.96 -6.53 -31.79
N GLY A 863 27.80 -7.43 -30.84
CA GLY A 863 28.87 -7.98 -30.02
C GLY A 863 29.46 -6.99 -29.02
N ILE A 864 28.68 -5.99 -28.58
CA ILE A 864 29.07 -5.01 -27.57
C ILE A 864 29.26 -5.71 -26.23
N ARG A 865 30.40 -5.44 -25.57
CA ARG A 865 30.74 -5.98 -24.25
C ARG A 865 30.40 -5.01 -23.09
N SER A 866 30.18 -3.75 -23.41
CA SER A 866 29.69 -2.74 -22.46
C SER A 866 28.33 -3.13 -21.89
N LYS A 867 28.01 -2.70 -20.65
CA LYS A 867 26.87 -3.20 -19.88
C LYS A 867 25.93 -2.08 -19.49
N MET A 868 24.63 -2.32 -19.66
CA MET A 868 23.59 -1.56 -18.96
C MET A 868 23.58 -2.00 -17.50
N ILE A 869 23.62 -1.05 -16.57
CA ILE A 869 23.78 -1.34 -15.12
C ILE A 869 22.66 -0.78 -14.24
N LEU A 870 22.07 0.36 -14.61
CA LEU A 870 20.99 0.97 -13.84
C LEU A 870 19.93 1.58 -14.75
N GLN A 871 18.69 1.59 -14.25
CA GLN A 871 17.59 2.38 -14.77
C GLN A 871 17.01 3.20 -13.60
N VAL A 872 16.96 4.53 -13.74
CA VAL A 872 16.47 5.45 -12.72
C VAL A 872 15.51 6.45 -13.35
N HIS A 873 14.20 6.28 -13.12
CA HIS A 873 13.12 7.09 -13.72
C HIS A 873 13.13 7.04 -15.25
N ASP A 874 13.66 8.05 -15.92
CA ASP A 874 13.79 8.22 -17.37
C ASP A 874 15.25 8.12 -17.86
N GLU A 875 16.17 7.75 -16.98
CA GLU A 875 17.62 7.65 -17.18
C GLU A 875 18.06 6.18 -17.26
N LEU A 876 18.97 5.90 -18.21
CA LEU A 876 19.69 4.64 -18.39
C LEU A 876 21.18 4.85 -18.16
N ASN A 877 21.81 3.98 -17.36
CA ASN A 877 23.22 4.08 -17.00
C ASN A 877 23.99 2.84 -17.44
N PHE A 878 25.22 3.06 -17.90
CA PHE A 878 26.06 2.04 -18.50
C PHE A 878 27.49 2.12 -17.96
N SER A 879 28.12 0.95 -17.89
CA SER A 879 29.58 0.81 -17.74
C SER A 879 30.16 0.44 -19.11
N VAL A 880 30.99 1.32 -19.68
CA VAL A 880 31.37 1.29 -21.11
C VAL A 880 32.86 1.16 -21.31
N LEU A 881 33.26 0.22 -22.14
CA LEU A 881 34.63 0.05 -22.58
C LEU A 881 35.07 1.26 -23.45
N PRO A 882 36.25 1.83 -23.23
CA PRO A 882 36.70 3.02 -23.99
C PRO A 882 36.69 2.83 -25.51
N GLU A 883 37.00 1.64 -25.99
CA GLU A 883 36.97 1.31 -27.41
C GLU A 883 35.56 1.22 -28.00
N GLU A 884 34.53 1.06 -27.18
CA GLU A 884 33.13 0.99 -27.60
C GLU A 884 32.39 2.31 -27.45
N LYS A 885 33.03 3.34 -26.90
CA LYS A 885 32.46 4.62 -26.53
C LYS A 885 31.52 5.23 -27.56
N GLU A 886 32.03 5.51 -28.75
CA GLU A 886 31.29 6.18 -29.82
C GLU A 886 30.12 5.30 -30.33
N LEU A 887 30.36 3.98 -30.41
CA LEU A 887 29.34 3.05 -30.87
C LEU A 887 28.19 2.90 -29.85
N VAL A 888 28.53 2.77 -28.58
CA VAL A 888 27.53 2.69 -27.51
C VAL A 888 26.67 3.94 -27.43
N GLU A 889 27.29 5.14 -27.42
CA GLU A 889 26.55 6.40 -27.43
C GLU A 889 25.59 6.48 -28.62
N LYS A 890 26.09 6.18 -29.82
CA LYS A 890 25.25 6.16 -31.03
C LYS A 890 24.07 5.21 -30.89
N ILE A 891 24.30 3.96 -30.45
CA ILE A 891 23.26 2.95 -30.32
C ILE A 891 22.22 3.41 -29.30
N VAL A 892 22.67 3.83 -28.12
CA VAL A 892 21.76 4.20 -27.02
C VAL A 892 20.87 5.39 -27.41
N ILE A 893 21.47 6.44 -27.96
CA ILE A 893 20.72 7.63 -28.39
C ILE A 893 19.75 7.32 -29.52
N GLU A 894 20.20 6.56 -30.54
CA GLU A 894 19.33 6.16 -31.65
C GLU A 894 18.14 5.34 -31.19
N GLU A 895 18.33 4.33 -30.29
CA GLU A 895 17.24 3.48 -29.83
C GLU A 895 16.30 4.21 -28.86
N MET A 896 16.81 5.10 -28.02
CA MET A 896 15.97 5.94 -27.17
C MET A 896 15.11 6.91 -27.99
N GLN A 897 15.72 7.63 -28.94
CA GLN A 897 15.00 8.60 -29.77
C GLN A 897 13.98 7.96 -30.73
N ASN A 898 14.21 6.72 -31.14
CA ASN A 898 13.34 5.98 -32.06
C ASN A 898 12.50 4.90 -31.38
N ALA A 899 12.43 4.89 -30.03
CA ALA A 899 11.70 3.88 -29.29
C ALA A 899 10.20 3.82 -29.68
N TYR A 900 9.58 4.98 -29.89
CA TYR A 900 8.19 5.08 -30.34
C TYR A 900 7.95 6.36 -31.16
N PRO A 901 7.17 6.30 -32.27
CA PRO A 901 6.88 7.46 -33.11
C PRO A 901 5.80 8.37 -32.49
N LEU A 902 6.21 9.35 -31.69
CA LEU A 902 5.32 10.41 -31.20
C LEU A 902 5.10 11.49 -32.27
N GLN A 903 4.08 12.34 -32.10
CA GLN A 903 3.88 13.54 -32.93
C GLN A 903 4.96 14.60 -32.72
N VAL A 904 5.76 14.45 -31.67
CA VAL A 904 6.92 15.29 -31.32
C VAL A 904 8.18 14.40 -31.24
N PRO A 905 9.38 14.90 -31.53
CA PRO A 905 10.58 14.09 -31.44
C PRO A 905 10.83 13.66 -29.99
N LEU A 906 11.23 12.40 -29.77
CA LEU A 906 11.87 11.99 -28.52
C LEU A 906 13.31 12.50 -28.55
N VAL A 907 13.76 13.10 -27.46
CA VAL A 907 15.14 13.61 -27.30
C VAL A 907 15.73 12.94 -26.08
N ALA A 908 16.92 12.41 -26.24
CA ALA A 908 17.73 11.86 -25.18
C ALA A 908 19.02 12.68 -25.06
N ASP A 909 19.28 13.20 -23.88
CA ASP A 909 20.53 13.86 -23.51
C ASP A 909 21.51 12.81 -22.98
N SER A 910 22.80 12.98 -23.19
CA SER A 910 23.81 12.02 -22.74
C SER A 910 25.04 12.70 -22.17
N GLY A 911 25.71 12.01 -21.27
CA GLY A 911 26.95 12.46 -20.67
C GLY A 911 27.91 11.32 -20.33
N TRP A 912 29.18 11.67 -20.16
CA TRP A 912 30.29 10.79 -19.86
C TRP A 912 31.04 11.24 -18.61
N GLY A 913 31.50 10.31 -17.81
CA GLY A 913 32.29 10.63 -16.62
C GLY A 913 33.04 9.44 -16.06
N GLU A 914 33.78 9.69 -15.02
CA GLU A 914 34.40 8.62 -14.18
C GLU A 914 33.44 8.07 -13.14
N ASN A 915 32.28 8.70 -12.95
CA ASN A 915 31.26 8.34 -12.01
C ASN A 915 29.88 8.83 -12.49
N TRP A 916 28.85 8.44 -11.80
CA TRP A 916 27.47 8.79 -12.16
C TRP A 916 27.19 10.30 -12.14
N LEU A 917 27.76 11.05 -11.17
CA LEU A 917 27.53 12.50 -11.11
C LEU A 917 28.12 13.24 -12.31
N GLU A 918 29.31 12.87 -12.75
CA GLU A 918 29.99 13.51 -13.90
C GLU A 918 29.30 13.19 -15.22
N ALA A 919 28.65 12.01 -15.31
CA ALA A 919 27.93 11.57 -16.50
C ALA A 919 26.50 12.12 -16.61
N HIS A 920 25.94 12.75 -15.55
CA HIS A 920 24.54 13.20 -15.49
C HIS A 920 24.34 14.71 -15.73
#